data_38bae4241e01565569710894b41ba85a
#
_entry.id   38bae4241e01565569710894b41ba85a
#
_cell.length_a   1.000
_cell.length_b   1.000
_cell.length_c   1.000
_cell.angle_alpha   90.00
_cell.angle_beta   90.00
_cell.angle_gamma   90.00
#
_symmetry.space_group_name_H-M   'P 1'
#
loop_
_entity.id
_entity.type
_entity.pdbx_description
1 polymer ?
#
loop_
_entity_poly.entity_id
_entity_poly.type
_entity_poly.pdbx_seq_one_letter_code
_entity_poly.pdbx_strand_id
1 'polypeptide(L)'
;MAMSEHSRAMHWTLTPLLALGAWCLMLVIHGAVPFLLSPTLGQAVWSTGFSQSFVNQSLWTVYATNFGAPEPAAMAFGLPGAWLTALYIQLGLQPPDAYSAMVASWMTLAMGSAYAMARHFSVKPALAVLAALGWMSMPVTWAHASYSMLSIGIALLPMYFLSSLKLLEHCGPADGEPVRKQGLWKLIYPLVCILAVFMDGYSFMFFAVGASLLGGWWWLRTNPVGRRRLNVAVLPLHVLSLLAAYLLYGAFVGKSVYSAAPLDFFRGWGADLTFFARPTMGMHWLPDILGWSIARSNQQYFGDTSVWVTTFSIPVVVGGIWAAWRMVRVQRAALGLLLVAGFGFYMAMGPSIKFNSVKTEGLAQGQHMPAEAALAPTGSGVLSKKIPGFNNMRASYRWTALGVFGAWGLLLLALSTHNSRGTKVLAASFMGVVILLNLPDLSKKWPAYTSYRSMFYQIEADLVDDMRTVLHKGERVAFLPWRNDFLVNYLAARLNIVSFNIGGDKNLESAREHWPRWMSGFSMGQIDPQFASRAALLLVEREADAVVFPYFDMLLAAHKWPPANTFKTEIEPSIAFIRNSSLFEITHGTNYVTVRLKREYVKWPTDTLIGKILSTECTVSPCQRSVKLGANSLAKHSFFVDGWSGPEPWGQWSEGEVAQVVLNIAGQPRGDLELLLEGHAFLVPEKHPEQQVDVFLGDRKIGQLDYRLPNDANPSIKSITIPRDSLIHSTGKIEPWILLTFRFKTIKSPADLGISTDSRKISLGLTSLSLHEKPLTVPTK
;
A
#
# COMPACT_ATOMS: atom_id res chain seq x y z
N MET A 1 57.03 18.76 -9.14
CA MET A 1 56.60 20.15 -9.10
C MET A 1 55.73 20.35 -7.86
N ALA A 2 56.27 20.91 -6.80
CA ALA A 2 55.56 21.10 -5.52
C ALA A 2 54.49 22.19 -5.72
N MET A 3 53.24 21.86 -5.43
CA MET A 3 52.17 22.84 -5.36
C MET A 3 52.50 23.88 -4.28
N SER A 4 52.35 25.17 -4.59
CA SER A 4 52.57 26.27 -3.62
C SER A 4 51.58 26.09 -2.44
N GLU A 5 52.01 26.52 -1.22
CA GLU A 5 51.16 26.44 -0.01
C GLU A 5 49.81 27.16 -0.23
N HIS A 6 49.79 28.23 -0.97
CA HIS A 6 48.58 28.97 -1.37
C HIS A 6 47.57 28.11 -2.16
N SER A 7 48.07 27.27 -3.06
CA SER A 7 47.25 26.34 -3.85
C SER A 7 46.70 25.20 -2.97
N ARG A 8 47.45 24.75 -2.00
CA ARG A 8 46.98 23.77 -1.01
C ARG A 8 45.89 24.34 -0.10
N ALA A 9 46.12 25.52 0.47
CA ALA A 9 45.15 26.19 1.35
C ALA A 9 43.83 26.47 0.61
N MET A 10 43.85 26.93 -0.64
CA MET A 10 42.66 27.15 -1.45
C MET A 10 41.89 25.84 -1.77
N HIS A 11 42.59 24.71 -1.93
CA HIS A 11 41.95 23.40 -2.09
C HIS A 11 41.28 22.88 -0.80
N TRP A 12 41.82 23.20 0.38
CA TRP A 12 41.28 22.78 1.66
C TRP A 12 39.97 23.50 2.02
N THR A 13 39.76 24.72 1.56
CA THR A 13 38.55 25.52 1.84
C THR A 13 37.47 25.32 0.78
N LEU A 14 37.81 25.13 -0.48
CA LEU A 14 36.86 25.05 -1.59
C LEU A 14 36.03 23.74 -1.57
N THR A 15 36.63 22.59 -1.24
CA THR A 15 35.90 21.30 -1.25
C THR A 15 34.80 21.22 -0.18
N PRO A 16 35.00 21.65 1.08
CA PRO A 16 33.92 21.73 2.07
C PRO A 16 32.77 22.64 1.67
N LEU A 17 33.07 23.81 1.08
CA LEU A 17 32.04 24.74 0.60
C LEU A 17 31.21 24.14 -0.56
N LEU A 18 31.86 23.45 -1.50
CA LEU A 18 31.17 22.71 -2.56
C LEU A 18 30.30 21.58 -1.97
N ALA A 19 30.79 20.87 -0.97
CA ALA A 19 30.04 19.81 -0.32
C ALA A 19 28.81 20.36 0.42
N LEU A 20 28.95 21.49 1.12
CA LEU A 20 27.84 22.16 1.78
C LEU A 20 26.79 22.66 0.77
N GLY A 21 27.22 23.33 -0.30
CA GLY A 21 26.32 23.80 -1.35
C GLY A 21 25.57 22.64 -2.05
N ALA A 22 26.28 21.55 -2.36
CA ALA A 22 25.69 20.36 -2.94
C ALA A 22 24.70 19.67 -1.98
N TRP A 23 25.02 19.65 -0.68
CA TRP A 23 24.13 19.11 0.35
C TRP A 23 22.87 19.94 0.51
N CYS A 24 22.96 21.27 0.58
CA CYS A 24 21.80 22.16 0.62
C CYS A 24 20.92 21.99 -0.64
N LEU A 25 21.52 21.94 -1.83
CA LEU A 25 20.80 21.72 -3.06
C LEU A 25 20.08 20.36 -3.05
N MET A 26 20.74 19.32 -2.59
CA MET A 26 20.15 17.98 -2.46
C MET A 26 18.92 18.01 -1.53
N LEU A 27 18.98 18.66 -0.38
CA LEU A 27 17.83 18.77 0.53
C LEU A 27 16.64 19.49 -0.14
N VAL A 28 16.91 20.54 -0.91
CA VAL A 28 15.87 21.27 -1.64
C VAL A 28 15.29 20.42 -2.77
N ILE A 29 16.11 19.70 -3.54
CA ILE A 29 15.64 18.79 -4.61
C ILE A 29 14.64 17.77 -4.05
N HIS A 30 14.93 17.24 -2.86
CA HIS A 30 14.10 16.22 -2.20
C HIS A 30 12.99 16.80 -1.31
N GLY A 31 12.85 18.13 -1.21
CA GLY A 31 11.84 18.77 -0.34
C GLY A 31 12.02 18.47 1.15
N ALA A 32 13.22 18.08 1.55
CA ALA A 32 13.54 17.60 2.89
C ALA A 32 14.30 18.66 3.70
N VAL A 33 13.73 19.86 3.83
CA VAL A 33 14.28 20.94 4.66
C VAL A 33 13.40 21.11 5.90
N PRO A 34 13.80 20.58 7.06
CA PRO A 34 13.00 20.69 8.29
C PRO A 34 12.62 22.15 8.57
N PHE A 35 11.45 22.38 9.13
CA PHE A 35 10.84 23.69 9.42
C PHE A 35 10.41 24.52 8.20
N LEU A 36 10.78 24.13 6.97
CA LEU A 36 10.45 24.87 5.75
C LEU A 36 9.65 24.02 4.76
N LEU A 37 10.07 22.80 4.49
CA LEU A 37 9.55 21.95 3.41
C LEU A 37 9.17 20.56 3.91
N SER A 38 8.20 19.91 3.25
CA SER A 38 7.91 18.49 3.37
C SER A 38 7.83 17.87 1.96
N PRO A 39 8.44 16.71 1.71
CA PRO A 39 8.48 16.12 0.36
C PRO A 39 7.11 15.68 -0.16
N THR A 40 6.18 15.35 0.72
CA THR A 40 4.84 14.84 0.41
C THR A 40 3.91 15.01 1.61
N LEU A 41 2.60 14.92 1.40
CA LEU A 41 1.62 14.85 2.47
C LEU A 41 1.23 13.40 2.79
N GLY A 42 0.78 12.62 1.79
CA GLY A 42 0.20 11.29 2.02
C GLY A 42 1.13 10.31 2.73
N GLN A 43 2.35 10.11 2.22
CA GLN A 43 3.32 9.24 2.86
C GLN A 43 3.78 9.79 4.23
N ALA A 44 3.84 11.12 4.38
CA ALA A 44 4.21 11.75 5.64
C ALA A 44 3.18 11.45 6.72
N VAL A 45 1.90 11.68 6.43
CA VAL A 45 0.78 11.38 7.34
C VAL A 45 0.74 9.89 7.69
N TRP A 46 0.77 9.02 6.68
CA TRP A 46 0.73 7.57 6.88
C TRP A 46 1.90 7.05 7.74
N SER A 47 3.13 7.41 7.40
CA SER A 47 4.34 6.94 8.08
C SER A 47 4.45 7.51 9.50
N THR A 48 4.10 8.79 9.69
CA THR A 48 4.14 9.44 11.01
C THR A 48 3.09 8.83 11.96
N GLY A 49 1.99 8.26 11.42
CA GLY A 49 1.05 7.47 12.22
C GLY A 49 1.73 6.29 12.93
N PHE A 50 2.53 5.50 12.20
CA PHE A 50 3.34 4.44 12.82
C PHE A 50 4.32 5.00 13.84
N SER A 51 5.03 6.09 13.49
CA SER A 51 5.98 6.73 14.39
C SER A 51 5.33 7.20 15.69
N GLN A 52 4.17 7.83 15.61
CA GLN A 52 3.41 8.28 16.77
C GLN A 52 2.92 7.12 17.61
N SER A 53 2.46 6.02 16.99
CA SER A 53 2.07 4.80 17.71
C SER A 53 3.26 4.20 18.47
N PHE A 54 4.47 4.22 17.91
CA PHE A 54 5.69 3.79 18.61
C PHE A 54 6.01 4.72 19.81
N VAL A 55 5.86 6.04 19.64
CA VAL A 55 6.03 7.01 20.74
C VAL A 55 5.05 6.74 21.88
N ASN A 56 3.78 6.42 21.55
CA ASN A 56 2.74 6.14 22.55
C ASN A 56 3.02 4.88 23.37
N GLN A 57 3.76 3.92 22.82
CA GLN A 57 4.09 2.64 23.47
C GLN A 57 5.54 2.64 23.98
N SER A 58 6.50 2.51 23.08
CA SER A 58 7.94 2.50 23.35
C SER A 58 8.71 2.59 22.02
N LEU A 59 9.86 3.25 21.99
CA LEU A 59 10.75 3.26 20.82
C LEU A 59 11.23 1.86 20.38
N TRP A 60 11.19 0.88 21.27
CA TRP A 60 11.55 -0.51 20.95
C TRP A 60 10.41 -1.29 20.32
N THR A 61 9.22 -0.70 20.23
CA THR A 61 8.07 -1.31 19.59
C THR A 61 8.26 -1.35 18.08
N VAL A 62 7.85 -2.47 17.46
CA VAL A 62 7.92 -2.68 16.00
C VAL A 62 6.54 -2.78 15.35
N TYR A 63 5.48 -2.88 16.18
CA TYR A 63 4.10 -2.96 15.74
C TYR A 63 3.30 -1.77 16.25
N ALA A 64 2.40 -1.25 15.43
CA ALA A 64 1.47 -0.20 15.83
C ALA A 64 0.17 -0.80 16.35
N THR A 65 -0.34 -0.29 17.48
CA THR A 65 -1.58 -0.78 18.14
C THR A 65 -2.74 0.20 18.05
N ASN A 66 -2.52 1.40 17.50
CA ASN A 66 -3.55 2.43 17.41
C ASN A 66 -4.50 2.25 16.21
N PHE A 67 -4.14 1.43 15.24
CA PHE A 67 -4.92 1.22 14.01
C PHE A 67 -4.70 -0.19 13.46
N GLY A 68 -5.63 -0.66 12.61
CA GLY A 68 -5.63 -2.02 12.08
C GLY A 68 -6.15 -3.06 13.07
N ALA A 69 -6.85 -2.64 14.14
CA ALA A 69 -7.41 -3.56 15.13
C ALA A 69 -8.27 -4.67 14.50
N PRO A 70 -8.35 -5.85 15.17
CA PRO A 70 -7.87 -6.15 16.52
C PRO A 70 -6.37 -6.48 16.62
N GLU A 71 -5.70 -6.83 15.51
CA GLU A 71 -4.30 -7.23 15.51
C GLU A 71 -3.35 -6.02 15.38
N PRO A 72 -2.18 -6.06 16.02
CA PRO A 72 -1.18 -5.01 15.85
C PRO A 72 -0.66 -4.94 14.41
N ALA A 73 -0.54 -3.74 13.86
CA ALA A 73 -0.13 -3.52 12.49
C ALA A 73 1.40 -3.50 12.32
N ALA A 74 1.91 -4.34 11.42
CA ALA A 74 3.31 -4.30 10.98
C ALA A 74 3.50 -3.24 9.89
N MET A 75 4.55 -2.42 9.98
CA MET A 75 4.90 -1.51 8.90
C MET A 75 5.62 -2.26 7.77
N ALA A 76 4.91 -2.57 6.69
CA ALA A 76 5.43 -3.41 5.61
C ALA A 76 6.64 -2.82 4.85
N PHE A 77 6.88 -1.50 4.93
CA PHE A 77 8.06 -0.82 4.37
C PHE A 77 8.30 0.50 5.11
N GLY A 78 9.57 0.85 5.29
CA GLY A 78 9.95 2.12 5.92
C GLY A 78 10.09 2.09 7.43
N LEU A 79 10.13 0.92 8.07
CA LEU A 79 10.30 0.81 9.52
C LEU A 79 11.49 1.61 10.08
N PRO A 80 12.70 1.61 9.45
CA PRO A 80 13.81 2.45 9.92
C PRO A 80 13.52 3.95 9.82
N GLY A 81 12.73 4.36 8.84
CA GLY A 81 12.26 5.75 8.72
C GLY A 81 11.27 6.11 9.83
N ALA A 82 10.29 5.25 10.10
CA ALA A 82 9.32 5.48 11.16
C ALA A 82 9.98 5.54 12.55
N TRP A 83 10.96 4.71 12.83
CA TRP A 83 11.73 4.77 14.07
C TRP A 83 12.51 6.08 14.22
N LEU A 84 13.16 6.54 13.16
CA LEU A 84 13.90 7.81 13.21
C LEU A 84 12.93 8.99 13.38
N THR A 85 11.76 8.95 12.74
CA THR A 85 10.70 9.96 12.94
C THR A 85 10.20 9.93 14.39
N ALA A 86 9.97 8.75 14.97
CA ALA A 86 9.56 8.58 16.37
C ALA A 86 10.60 9.18 17.34
N LEU A 87 11.89 8.95 17.08
CA LEU A 87 12.97 9.55 17.85
C LEU A 87 12.93 11.08 17.78
N TYR A 88 12.72 11.66 16.60
CA TYR A 88 12.62 13.12 16.45
C TYR A 88 11.39 13.71 17.15
N ILE A 89 10.25 13.00 17.12
CA ILE A 89 9.06 13.40 17.89
C ILE A 89 9.36 13.39 19.39
N GLN A 90 10.04 12.36 19.91
CA GLN A 90 10.45 12.32 21.33
C GLN A 90 11.46 13.41 21.70
N LEU A 91 12.29 13.84 20.76
CA LEU A 91 13.18 14.98 20.94
C LEU A 91 12.47 16.34 20.85
N GLY A 92 11.15 16.35 20.67
CA GLY A 92 10.32 17.56 20.71
C GLY A 92 9.98 18.18 19.34
N LEU A 93 10.37 17.55 18.23
CA LEU A 93 9.95 18.05 16.92
C LEU A 93 8.46 17.76 16.70
N GLN A 94 7.75 18.73 16.11
CA GLN A 94 6.37 18.50 15.66
C GLN A 94 6.36 17.44 14.55
N PRO A 95 5.28 16.61 14.44
CA PRO A 95 5.22 15.51 13.49
C PRO A 95 5.57 15.85 12.04
N PRO A 96 5.10 16.97 11.44
CA PRO A 96 5.49 17.36 10.08
C PRO A 96 6.99 17.60 9.91
N ASP A 97 7.61 18.25 10.90
CA ASP A 97 9.04 18.58 10.88
C ASP A 97 9.91 17.38 11.24
N ALA A 98 9.44 16.50 12.12
CA ALA A 98 10.10 15.24 12.44
C ALA A 98 10.20 14.33 11.21
N TYR A 99 9.12 14.27 10.39
CA TYR A 99 9.15 13.54 9.13
C TYR A 99 10.16 14.13 8.13
N SER A 100 10.16 15.46 7.94
CA SER A 100 11.14 16.13 7.08
C SER A 100 12.57 15.92 7.55
N ALA A 101 12.82 15.97 8.86
CA ALA A 101 14.13 15.70 9.46
C ALA A 101 14.59 14.25 9.22
N MET A 102 13.67 13.29 9.30
CA MET A 102 13.95 11.89 8.99
C MET A 102 14.38 11.74 7.52
N VAL A 103 13.63 12.30 6.57
CA VAL A 103 13.99 12.25 5.15
C VAL A 103 15.34 12.94 4.91
N ALA A 104 15.57 14.12 5.50
CA ALA A 104 16.85 14.83 5.41
C ALA A 104 18.03 13.98 5.90
N SER A 105 17.86 13.28 7.02
CA SER A 105 18.90 12.42 7.58
C SER A 105 19.25 11.24 6.69
N TRP A 106 18.25 10.54 6.17
CA TRP A 106 18.49 9.41 5.25
C TRP A 106 19.07 9.86 3.91
N MET A 107 18.61 10.98 3.37
CA MET A 107 19.16 11.55 2.12
C MET A 107 20.60 12.05 2.32
N THR A 108 20.93 12.59 3.50
CA THR A 108 22.31 12.94 3.85
C THR A 108 23.21 11.69 3.92
N LEU A 109 22.72 10.61 4.51
CA LEU A 109 23.44 9.32 4.52
C LEU A 109 23.60 8.76 3.09
N ALA A 110 22.58 8.88 2.26
CA ALA A 110 22.64 8.45 0.85
C ALA A 110 23.66 9.25 0.06
N MET A 111 23.68 10.57 0.18
CA MET A 111 24.69 11.43 -0.46
C MET A 111 26.09 11.13 0.06
N GLY A 112 26.24 10.95 1.37
CA GLY A 112 27.52 10.56 1.98
C GLY A 112 28.02 9.20 1.48
N SER A 113 27.12 8.23 1.29
CA SER A 113 27.46 6.91 0.75
C SER A 113 27.82 6.95 -0.74
N ALA A 114 27.15 7.79 -1.55
CA ALA A 114 27.50 8.02 -2.94
C ALA A 114 28.88 8.69 -3.06
N TYR A 115 29.17 9.66 -2.20
CA TYR A 115 30.51 10.25 -2.07
C TYR A 115 31.55 9.18 -1.68
N ALA A 116 31.28 8.38 -0.67
CA ALA A 116 32.20 7.31 -0.22
C ALA A 116 32.44 6.27 -1.31
N MET A 117 31.43 5.90 -2.10
CA MET A 117 31.60 5.00 -3.26
C MET A 117 32.44 5.64 -4.36
N ALA A 118 32.29 6.92 -4.65
CA ALA A 118 33.17 7.65 -5.58
C ALA A 118 34.60 7.68 -5.07
N ARG A 119 34.82 7.94 -3.77
CA ARG A 119 36.15 7.89 -3.13
C ARG A 119 36.77 6.50 -3.17
N HIS A 120 35.95 5.45 -3.02
CA HIS A 120 36.38 4.07 -3.14
C HIS A 120 36.98 3.77 -4.53
N PHE A 121 36.42 4.32 -5.60
CA PHE A 121 36.98 4.25 -6.97
C PHE A 121 38.08 5.30 -7.22
N SER A 122 38.69 5.86 -6.19
CA SER A 122 39.80 6.82 -6.27
C SER A 122 39.46 8.11 -7.01
N VAL A 123 38.19 8.57 -6.98
CA VAL A 123 37.78 9.86 -7.52
C VAL A 123 38.26 10.99 -6.57
N LYS A 124 38.77 12.10 -7.13
CA LYS A 124 39.18 13.27 -6.32
C LYS A 124 38.04 13.85 -5.50
N PRO A 125 38.29 14.41 -4.29
CA PRO A 125 37.21 14.87 -3.39
C PRO A 125 36.15 15.77 -4.03
N ALA A 126 36.57 16.84 -4.75
CA ALA A 126 35.63 17.75 -5.41
C ALA A 126 34.76 17.05 -6.51
N LEU A 127 35.37 16.16 -7.30
CA LEU A 127 34.65 15.36 -8.29
C LEU A 127 33.76 14.29 -7.64
N ALA A 128 34.13 13.79 -6.46
CA ALA A 128 33.28 12.87 -5.69
C ALA A 128 32.03 13.57 -5.15
N VAL A 129 32.12 14.85 -4.74
CA VAL A 129 30.95 15.68 -4.39
C VAL A 129 30.03 15.86 -5.62
N LEU A 130 30.62 16.21 -6.78
CA LEU A 130 29.86 16.33 -8.03
C LEU A 130 29.14 15.01 -8.39
N ALA A 131 29.84 13.89 -8.28
CA ALA A 131 29.28 12.56 -8.56
C ALA A 131 28.18 12.18 -7.58
N ALA A 132 28.31 12.50 -6.29
CA ALA A 132 27.27 12.27 -5.29
C ALA A 132 26.02 13.13 -5.59
N LEU A 133 26.19 14.41 -5.93
CA LEU A 133 25.09 15.25 -6.35
C LEU A 133 24.44 14.72 -7.63
N GLY A 134 25.25 14.21 -8.59
CA GLY A 134 24.76 13.56 -9.80
C GLY A 134 23.85 12.36 -9.52
N TRP A 135 24.17 11.54 -8.51
CA TRP A 135 23.29 10.46 -8.05
C TRP A 135 21.99 10.99 -7.45
N MET A 136 22.10 11.95 -6.54
CA MET A 136 20.95 12.51 -5.83
C MET A 136 20.03 13.38 -6.72
N SER A 137 20.50 13.82 -7.89
CA SER A 137 19.67 14.56 -8.87
C SER A 137 18.90 13.67 -9.84
N MET A 138 19.08 12.33 -9.82
CA MET A 138 18.38 11.42 -10.72
C MET A 138 16.87 11.38 -10.42
N PRO A 139 15.99 11.35 -11.45
CA PRO A 139 14.54 11.28 -11.24
C PRO A 139 14.11 10.05 -10.41
N VAL A 140 14.82 8.94 -10.51
CA VAL A 140 14.57 7.73 -9.71
C VAL A 140 14.74 7.95 -8.21
N THR A 141 15.43 9.01 -7.76
CA THR A 141 15.61 9.32 -6.33
C THR A 141 14.61 10.37 -5.83
N TRP A 142 14.26 11.40 -6.60
CA TRP A 142 13.41 12.49 -6.13
C TRP A 142 11.97 12.45 -6.68
N ALA A 143 11.71 11.86 -7.86
CA ALA A 143 10.36 11.84 -8.44
C ALA A 143 9.43 10.80 -7.80
N HIS A 144 9.94 9.91 -6.94
CA HIS A 144 9.18 9.02 -6.08
C HIS A 144 8.79 9.67 -4.74
N ALA A 145 8.80 10.99 -4.60
CA ALA A 145 8.58 11.67 -3.31
C ALA A 145 7.27 11.28 -2.62
N SER A 146 6.20 10.96 -3.38
CA SER A 146 4.95 10.40 -2.85
C SER A 146 5.12 9.01 -2.20
N TYR A 147 6.26 8.33 -2.44
CA TYR A 147 6.68 7.09 -1.80
C TYR A 147 8.07 7.28 -1.20
N SER A 148 8.19 8.16 -0.20
CA SER A 148 9.47 8.60 0.35
C SER A 148 10.38 7.45 0.79
N MET A 149 9.83 6.35 1.34
CA MET A 149 10.63 5.20 1.76
C MET A 149 11.26 4.46 0.58
N LEU A 150 10.55 4.37 -0.55
CA LEU A 150 11.11 3.88 -1.81
C LEU A 150 12.21 4.82 -2.34
N SER A 151 11.96 6.15 -2.33
CA SER A 151 12.98 7.15 -2.69
C SER A 151 14.26 7.00 -1.85
N ILE A 152 14.12 6.86 -0.54
CA ILE A 152 15.23 6.66 0.39
C ILE A 152 15.95 5.34 0.08
N GLY A 153 15.20 4.25 -0.07
CA GLY A 153 15.76 2.94 -0.39
C GLY A 153 16.58 2.95 -1.67
N ILE A 154 16.10 3.61 -2.73
CA ILE A 154 16.82 3.81 -4.00
C ILE A 154 18.05 4.71 -3.78
N ALA A 155 17.91 5.82 -3.09
CA ALA A 155 19.02 6.75 -2.83
C ALA A 155 20.17 6.08 -2.08
N LEU A 156 19.88 5.07 -1.23
CA LEU A 156 20.86 4.29 -0.46
C LEU A 156 21.55 3.18 -1.26
N LEU A 157 21.22 2.93 -2.54
CA LEU A 157 21.91 1.91 -3.35
C LEU A 157 23.44 2.04 -3.31
N PRO A 158 24.06 3.25 -3.37
CA PRO A 158 25.50 3.37 -3.20
C PRO A 158 26.04 2.76 -1.90
N MET A 159 25.33 2.89 -0.79
CA MET A 159 25.69 2.30 0.50
C MET A 159 25.64 0.78 0.45
N TYR A 160 24.54 0.24 -0.11
CA TYR A 160 24.36 -1.20 -0.23
C TYR A 160 25.44 -1.83 -1.11
N PHE A 161 25.69 -1.25 -2.28
CA PHE A 161 26.71 -1.76 -3.21
C PHE A 161 28.14 -1.52 -2.73
N LEU A 162 28.42 -0.43 -2.01
CA LEU A 162 29.72 -0.21 -1.40
C LEU A 162 30.07 -1.33 -0.40
N SER A 163 29.08 -1.78 0.40
CA SER A 163 29.26 -2.89 1.31
C SER A 163 29.61 -4.20 0.57
N SER A 164 28.96 -4.47 -0.56
CA SER A 164 29.26 -5.62 -1.43
C SER A 164 30.65 -5.53 -2.05
N LEU A 165 31.03 -4.37 -2.59
CA LEU A 165 32.36 -4.15 -3.18
C LEU A 165 33.44 -4.38 -2.14
N LYS A 166 33.28 -3.85 -0.94
CA LYS A 166 34.22 -4.06 0.19
C LYS A 166 34.31 -5.54 0.57
N LEU A 167 33.21 -6.26 0.53
CA LEU A 167 33.19 -7.70 0.79
C LEU A 167 33.91 -8.48 -0.31
N LEU A 168 33.71 -8.14 -1.59
CA LEU A 168 34.34 -8.78 -2.75
C LEU A 168 35.85 -8.53 -2.80
N GLU A 169 36.32 -7.32 -2.47
CA GLU A 169 37.73 -6.97 -2.41
C GLU A 169 38.50 -7.69 -1.30
N HIS A 170 37.79 -8.07 -0.21
CA HIS A 170 38.41 -8.83 0.88
C HIS A 170 39.01 -10.16 0.43
N CYS A 171 38.56 -10.71 -0.68
CA CYS A 171 39.11 -11.96 -1.23
C CYS A 171 40.40 -11.79 -2.04
N GLY A 172 40.91 -10.56 -2.08
CA GLY A 172 42.24 -10.16 -2.58
C GLY A 172 42.47 -10.32 -4.07
N PRO A 173 43.37 -9.53 -4.67
CA PRO A 173 44.05 -9.90 -5.87
C PRO A 173 44.96 -11.10 -5.60
N ALA A 174 45.32 -11.86 -6.63
CA ALA A 174 46.08 -13.09 -6.56
C ALA A 174 47.53 -12.96 -6.04
N ASP A 175 48.03 -11.75 -5.90
CA ASP A 175 49.44 -11.46 -5.79
C ASP A 175 49.86 -11.04 -4.38
N GLY A 176 49.68 -11.95 -3.40
CA GLY A 176 50.46 -11.91 -2.14
C GLY A 176 50.29 -10.70 -1.20
N GLU A 177 49.45 -9.72 -1.52
CA GLU A 177 49.21 -8.60 -0.59
C GLU A 177 48.54 -9.07 0.71
N PRO A 178 48.96 -8.56 1.88
CA PRO A 178 48.42 -8.98 3.14
C PRO A 178 46.93 -8.61 3.20
N VAL A 179 46.10 -9.61 3.47
CA VAL A 179 44.63 -9.44 3.68
C VAL A 179 44.44 -8.42 4.77
N ARG A 180 44.07 -7.19 4.41
CA ARG A 180 43.73 -6.12 5.34
C ARG A 180 42.65 -6.63 6.31
N LYS A 181 42.81 -6.44 7.62
CA LYS A 181 41.83 -6.83 8.65
C LYS A 181 40.46 -6.19 8.34
N GLN A 182 39.58 -6.93 7.70
CA GLN A 182 38.27 -6.43 7.27
C GLN A 182 37.11 -7.18 7.97
N GLY A 183 37.33 -7.64 9.20
CA GLY A 183 36.29 -8.28 10.01
C GLY A 183 35.02 -7.43 10.13
N LEU A 184 35.18 -6.11 10.17
CA LEU A 184 34.07 -5.16 10.29
C LEU A 184 33.05 -5.26 9.13
N TRP A 185 33.50 -5.43 7.87
CA TRP A 185 32.58 -5.53 6.73
C TRP A 185 31.75 -6.82 6.73
N LYS A 186 32.23 -7.87 7.35
CA LYS A 186 31.47 -9.11 7.55
C LYS A 186 30.31 -8.93 8.55
N LEU A 187 30.40 -7.97 9.46
CA LEU A 187 29.33 -7.57 10.38
C LEU A 187 28.40 -6.53 9.75
N ILE A 188 28.95 -5.57 9.02
CA ILE A 188 28.17 -4.49 8.40
C ILE A 188 27.28 -5.05 7.30
N TYR A 189 27.75 -6.02 6.51
CA TYR A 189 26.99 -6.53 5.35
C TYR A 189 25.63 -7.13 5.71
N PRO A 190 25.47 -8.01 6.70
CA PRO A 190 24.18 -8.50 7.16
C PRO A 190 23.25 -7.38 7.64
N LEU A 191 23.78 -6.39 8.38
CA LEU A 191 23.00 -5.24 8.84
C LEU A 191 22.49 -4.40 7.69
N VAL A 192 23.29 -4.22 6.64
CA VAL A 192 22.88 -3.53 5.41
C VAL A 192 21.78 -4.31 4.68
N CYS A 193 21.84 -5.63 4.63
CA CYS A 193 20.78 -6.46 4.06
C CYS A 193 19.46 -6.31 4.82
N ILE A 194 19.52 -6.32 6.15
CA ILE A 194 18.35 -6.10 7.03
C ILE A 194 17.80 -4.67 6.81
N LEU A 195 18.66 -3.65 6.85
CA LEU A 195 18.24 -2.27 6.61
C LEU A 195 17.54 -2.13 5.24
N ALA A 196 18.09 -2.74 4.20
CA ALA A 196 17.54 -2.64 2.85
C ALA A 196 16.13 -3.22 2.75
N VAL A 197 15.86 -4.41 3.32
CA VAL A 197 14.54 -5.07 3.24
C VAL A 197 13.49 -4.33 4.06
N PHE A 198 13.85 -3.79 5.24
CA PHE A 198 12.94 -3.04 6.08
C PHE A 198 12.73 -1.60 5.61
N MET A 199 13.66 -1.05 4.81
CA MET A 199 13.48 0.26 4.18
C MET A 199 12.49 0.17 3.02
N ASP A 200 12.74 -0.72 2.07
CA ASP A 200 11.85 -0.95 0.92
C ASP A 200 12.18 -2.25 0.18
N GLY A 201 11.15 -3.04 -0.12
CA GLY A 201 11.31 -4.33 -0.81
C GLY A 201 11.87 -4.23 -2.23
N TYR A 202 11.60 -3.12 -2.97
CA TYR A 202 12.17 -2.93 -4.31
C TYR A 202 13.68 -2.68 -4.24
N SER A 203 14.11 -1.76 -3.37
CA SER A 203 15.53 -1.46 -3.21
C SER A 203 16.33 -2.65 -2.69
N PHE A 204 15.73 -3.47 -1.82
CA PHE A 204 16.32 -4.75 -1.40
C PHE A 204 16.51 -5.71 -2.58
N MET A 205 15.50 -5.88 -3.45
CA MET A 205 15.61 -6.74 -4.64
C MET A 205 16.64 -6.20 -5.64
N PHE A 206 16.70 -4.88 -5.85
CA PHE A 206 17.74 -4.27 -6.71
C PHE A 206 19.13 -4.56 -6.17
N PHE A 207 19.31 -4.44 -4.86
CA PHE A 207 20.55 -4.75 -4.19
C PHE A 207 20.88 -6.24 -4.29
N ALA A 208 19.96 -7.12 -3.91
CA ALA A 208 20.20 -8.56 -3.93
C ALA A 208 20.60 -9.09 -5.32
N VAL A 209 19.83 -8.72 -6.35
CA VAL A 209 20.09 -9.14 -7.73
C VAL A 209 21.35 -8.47 -8.28
N GLY A 210 21.50 -7.17 -8.12
CA GLY A 210 22.64 -6.43 -8.64
C GLY A 210 23.95 -6.84 -7.98
N ALA A 211 23.96 -7.07 -6.65
CA ALA A 211 25.14 -7.57 -5.93
C ALA A 211 25.49 -9.00 -6.33
N SER A 212 24.48 -9.85 -6.59
CA SER A 212 24.70 -11.21 -7.12
C SER A 212 25.32 -11.20 -8.52
N LEU A 213 24.84 -10.34 -9.43
CA LEU A 213 25.41 -10.15 -10.76
C LEU A 213 26.86 -9.66 -10.69
N LEU A 214 27.11 -8.66 -9.84
CA LEU A 214 28.46 -8.13 -9.63
C LEU A 214 29.38 -9.18 -9.02
N GLY A 215 28.92 -9.92 -8.02
CA GLY A 215 29.66 -11.02 -7.39
C GLY A 215 29.97 -12.18 -8.36
N GLY A 216 28.97 -12.57 -9.18
CA GLY A 216 29.15 -13.58 -10.24
C GLY A 216 30.20 -13.15 -11.28
N TRP A 217 30.12 -11.88 -11.73
CA TRP A 217 31.17 -11.33 -12.61
C TRP A 217 32.53 -11.31 -11.94
N TRP A 218 32.61 -10.91 -10.66
CA TRP A 218 33.87 -10.92 -9.90
C TRP A 218 34.46 -12.32 -9.80
N TRP A 219 33.62 -13.32 -9.54
CA TRP A 219 34.02 -14.72 -9.50
C TRP A 219 34.59 -15.20 -10.82
N LEU A 220 33.94 -14.90 -11.96
CA LEU A 220 34.43 -15.28 -13.31
C LEU A 220 35.79 -14.68 -13.61
N ARG A 221 36.12 -13.50 -13.13
CA ARG A 221 37.38 -12.78 -13.38
C ARG A 221 38.46 -13.01 -12.33
N THR A 222 38.21 -13.83 -11.33
CA THR A 222 39.15 -14.14 -10.26
C THR A 222 39.87 -15.45 -10.56
N ASN A 223 41.16 -15.56 -10.15
CA ASN A 223 41.95 -16.78 -10.27
C ASN A 223 41.43 -17.92 -9.36
N PRO A 224 41.87 -19.19 -9.53
CA PRO A 224 41.35 -20.31 -8.74
C PRO A 224 41.47 -20.14 -7.22
N VAL A 225 42.53 -19.52 -6.72
CA VAL A 225 42.74 -19.27 -5.29
C VAL A 225 41.71 -18.26 -4.77
N GLY A 226 41.53 -17.16 -5.49
CA GLY A 226 40.51 -16.16 -5.15
C GLY A 226 39.10 -16.72 -5.28
N ARG A 227 38.77 -17.56 -6.27
CA ARG A 227 37.49 -18.27 -6.38
C ARG A 227 37.19 -19.12 -5.16
N ARG A 228 38.21 -19.90 -4.69
CA ARG A 228 38.05 -20.69 -3.46
C ARG A 228 37.73 -19.80 -2.26
N ARG A 229 38.38 -18.63 -2.10
CA ARG A 229 38.10 -17.68 -1.03
C ARG A 229 36.70 -17.10 -1.16
N LEU A 230 36.28 -16.72 -2.39
CA LEU A 230 34.90 -16.25 -2.65
C LEU A 230 33.87 -17.30 -2.27
N ASN A 231 34.07 -18.56 -2.66
CA ASN A 231 33.13 -19.66 -2.39
C ASN A 231 33.04 -20.00 -0.90
N VAL A 232 34.13 -19.86 -0.14
CA VAL A 232 34.13 -20.22 1.30
C VAL A 232 33.72 -19.07 2.20
N ALA A 233 34.09 -17.82 1.87
CA ALA A 233 33.89 -16.68 2.79
C ALA A 233 32.81 -15.70 2.34
N VAL A 234 32.72 -15.39 1.04
CA VAL A 234 31.84 -14.36 0.55
C VAL A 234 30.47 -14.90 0.17
N LEU A 235 30.43 -15.95 -0.63
CA LEU A 235 29.18 -16.52 -1.12
C LEU A 235 28.25 -17.01 0.01
N PRO A 236 28.74 -17.77 1.01
CA PRO A 236 27.87 -18.14 2.14
C PRO A 236 27.38 -16.93 2.92
N LEU A 237 28.25 -15.94 3.20
CA LEU A 237 27.84 -14.72 3.90
C LEU A 237 26.81 -13.93 3.10
N HIS A 238 26.99 -13.80 1.78
CA HIS A 238 26.04 -13.12 0.90
C HIS A 238 24.67 -13.80 0.91
N VAL A 239 24.63 -15.10 0.65
CA VAL A 239 23.38 -15.87 0.60
C VAL A 239 22.69 -15.89 1.96
N LEU A 240 23.43 -16.19 3.04
CA LEU A 240 22.85 -16.27 4.39
C LEU A 240 22.37 -14.90 4.88
N SER A 241 23.07 -13.81 4.56
CA SER A 241 22.64 -12.47 4.96
C SER A 241 21.35 -12.04 4.26
N LEU A 242 21.22 -12.28 2.95
CA LEU A 242 20.02 -11.98 2.19
C LEU A 242 18.85 -12.87 2.64
N LEU A 243 19.10 -14.16 2.84
CA LEU A 243 18.09 -15.10 3.31
C LEU A 243 17.61 -14.75 4.73
N ALA A 244 18.54 -14.48 5.64
CA ALA A 244 18.20 -14.09 7.01
C ALA A 244 17.40 -12.78 7.05
N ALA A 245 17.80 -11.77 6.25
CA ALA A 245 17.05 -10.53 6.13
C ALA A 245 15.64 -10.76 5.60
N TYR A 246 15.48 -11.58 4.56
CA TYR A 246 14.18 -11.94 4.01
C TYR A 246 13.30 -12.71 5.00
N LEU A 247 13.87 -13.72 5.69
CA LEU A 247 13.13 -14.50 6.68
C LEU A 247 12.72 -13.66 7.89
N LEU A 248 13.60 -12.77 8.37
CA LEU A 248 13.28 -11.83 9.44
C LEU A 248 12.14 -10.89 9.05
N TYR A 249 12.19 -10.36 7.83
CA TYR A 249 11.12 -9.52 7.29
C TYR A 249 9.81 -10.32 7.15
N GLY A 250 9.86 -11.54 6.63
CA GLY A 250 8.69 -12.42 6.52
C GLY A 250 8.07 -12.77 7.87
N ALA A 251 8.90 -13.01 8.89
CA ALA A 251 8.43 -13.25 10.24
C ALA A 251 7.78 -11.99 10.87
N PHE A 252 8.30 -10.81 10.54
CA PHE A 252 7.76 -9.53 11.02
C PHE A 252 6.43 -9.15 10.37
N VAL A 253 6.33 -9.25 9.04
CA VAL A 253 5.11 -8.83 8.30
C VAL A 253 4.03 -9.91 8.32
N GLY A 254 4.41 -11.16 8.56
CA GLY A 254 3.50 -12.30 8.51
C GLY A 254 3.23 -12.80 7.08
N LYS A 255 2.32 -13.76 6.96
CA LYS A 255 1.88 -14.28 5.66
C LYS A 255 0.96 -13.27 5.00
N SER A 256 1.31 -12.81 3.82
CA SER A 256 0.43 -11.98 3.01
C SER A 256 -0.50 -12.85 2.16
N VAL A 257 -1.78 -12.59 2.22
CA VAL A 257 -2.83 -13.19 1.36
C VAL A 257 -2.85 -12.54 -0.03
N TYR A 258 -1.95 -11.60 -0.27
CA TYR A 258 -1.89 -10.81 -1.50
C TYR A 258 -1.75 -11.68 -2.75
N SER A 259 -2.76 -11.66 -3.60
CA SER A 259 -2.73 -12.37 -4.89
C SER A 259 -1.73 -11.75 -5.86
N ALA A 260 -1.00 -12.59 -6.61
CA ALA A 260 -0.05 -12.11 -7.60
C ALA A 260 -0.78 -11.31 -8.70
N ALA A 261 -0.27 -10.11 -9.00
CA ALA A 261 -0.84 -9.27 -10.04
C ALA A 261 -0.76 -9.97 -11.43
N PRO A 262 -1.75 -9.77 -12.32
CA PRO A 262 -1.73 -10.30 -13.67
C PRO A 262 -0.59 -9.67 -14.50
N LEU A 263 -0.15 -10.37 -15.57
CA LEU A 263 0.94 -9.85 -16.43
C LEU A 263 0.59 -8.52 -17.09
N ASP A 264 -0.67 -8.24 -17.32
CA ASP A 264 -1.16 -6.98 -17.89
C ASP A 264 -0.87 -5.80 -16.95
N PHE A 265 -0.89 -6.04 -15.64
CA PHE A 265 -0.41 -5.08 -14.65
C PHE A 265 1.10 -4.81 -14.84
N PHE A 266 1.93 -5.87 -14.81
CA PHE A 266 3.39 -5.72 -15.00
C PHE A 266 3.72 -5.02 -16.32
N ARG A 267 2.91 -5.25 -17.37
CA ARG A 267 3.06 -4.65 -18.69
C ARG A 267 2.71 -3.16 -18.64
N GLY A 268 1.57 -2.80 -18.03
CA GLY A 268 1.14 -1.41 -17.84
C GLY A 268 2.16 -0.59 -17.05
N TRP A 269 2.70 -1.16 -15.96
CA TRP A 269 3.73 -0.54 -15.13
C TRP A 269 5.17 -0.84 -15.58
N GLY A 270 5.40 -1.31 -16.79
CA GLY A 270 6.72 -1.34 -17.40
C GLY A 270 7.04 -0.02 -18.12
N ALA A 271 8.31 0.38 -18.19
CA ALA A 271 8.72 1.58 -18.88
C ALA A 271 8.61 1.43 -20.41
N ASP A 272 8.12 2.48 -21.08
CA ASP A 272 8.20 2.64 -22.54
C ASP A 272 9.58 3.21 -22.90
N LEU A 273 10.14 2.82 -24.04
CA LEU A 273 11.46 3.30 -24.50
C LEU A 273 11.50 4.83 -24.63
N THR A 274 10.38 5.45 -24.99
CA THR A 274 10.29 6.92 -25.08
C THR A 274 10.38 7.60 -23.72
N PHE A 275 10.02 6.92 -22.64
CA PHE A 275 10.10 7.47 -21.28
C PHE A 275 11.54 7.59 -20.79
N PHE A 276 12.43 6.70 -21.21
CA PHE A 276 13.86 6.82 -20.92
C PHE A 276 14.49 8.01 -21.63
N ALA A 277 14.02 8.33 -22.87
CA ALA A 277 14.63 9.29 -23.76
C ALA A 277 14.09 10.71 -23.59
N ARG A 278 12.80 10.88 -23.34
CA ARG A 278 12.14 12.20 -23.26
C ARG A 278 11.46 12.40 -21.90
N PRO A 279 11.76 13.49 -21.19
CA PRO A 279 11.17 13.76 -19.88
C PRO A 279 9.70 14.19 -20.01
N THR A 280 8.97 14.09 -18.89
CA THR A 280 7.59 14.56 -18.81
C THR A 280 7.56 16.06 -18.51
N MET A 281 6.71 16.79 -19.25
CA MET A 281 6.52 18.23 -19.10
C MET A 281 6.11 18.61 -17.66
N GLY A 282 6.68 19.67 -17.13
CA GLY A 282 6.41 20.17 -15.80
C GLY A 282 7.27 19.55 -14.70
N MET A 283 8.15 18.60 -15.05
CA MET A 283 8.98 17.90 -14.07
C MET A 283 10.40 18.43 -13.99
N HIS A 284 11.02 18.75 -15.12
CA HIS A 284 12.44 19.09 -15.24
C HIS A 284 12.62 20.53 -15.70
N TRP A 285 13.48 21.26 -15.00
CA TRP A 285 13.73 22.68 -15.30
C TRP A 285 14.29 22.90 -16.73
N LEU A 286 15.48 22.38 -17.03
CA LEU A 286 16.16 22.65 -18.30
C LEU A 286 15.49 21.99 -19.52
N PRO A 287 15.09 20.72 -19.48
CA PRO A 287 14.34 20.11 -20.59
C PRO A 287 13.03 20.79 -20.92
N ASP A 288 12.30 21.33 -19.93
CA ASP A 288 11.08 22.09 -20.18
C ASP A 288 11.36 23.40 -20.93
N ILE A 289 12.40 24.16 -20.53
CA ILE A 289 12.83 25.40 -21.21
C ILE A 289 13.27 25.12 -22.65
N LEU A 290 13.96 23.97 -22.86
CA LEU A 290 14.44 23.59 -24.20
C LEU A 290 13.32 23.02 -25.11
N GLY A 291 12.09 22.88 -24.62
CA GLY A 291 10.99 22.27 -25.38
C GLY A 291 11.17 20.76 -25.64
N TRP A 292 12.04 20.09 -24.89
CA TRP A 292 12.33 18.66 -25.08
C TRP A 292 11.31 17.76 -24.39
N SER A 293 10.63 18.26 -23.37
CA SER A 293 9.65 17.55 -22.59
C SER A 293 8.34 17.28 -23.36
N ILE A 294 7.65 16.18 -23.00
CA ILE A 294 6.36 15.80 -23.58
C ILE A 294 5.28 15.82 -22.50
N ALA A 295 4.11 16.37 -22.83
CA ALA A 295 2.92 16.22 -21.99
C ALA A 295 2.46 14.76 -22.00
N ARG A 296 2.17 14.20 -20.81
CA ARG A 296 1.68 12.84 -20.62
C ARG A 296 0.55 12.81 -19.59
N SER A 297 -0.42 11.93 -19.81
CA SER A 297 -1.57 11.79 -18.91
C SER A 297 -1.98 10.32 -18.74
N ASN A 298 -2.72 10.04 -17.66
CA ASN A 298 -3.28 8.71 -17.37
C ASN A 298 -4.30 8.25 -18.43
N GLN A 299 -4.92 9.19 -19.18
CA GLN A 299 -5.81 8.87 -20.29
C GLN A 299 -5.08 8.34 -21.51
N GLN A 300 -3.83 8.81 -21.71
CA GLN A 300 -3.03 8.46 -22.89
C GLN A 300 -2.16 7.23 -22.71
N TYR A 301 -1.57 7.04 -21.51
CA TYR A 301 -0.58 5.99 -21.26
C TYR A 301 -1.04 4.98 -20.23
N PHE A 302 -0.59 3.73 -20.37
CA PHE A 302 -0.83 2.65 -19.42
C PHE A 302 -0.01 2.84 -18.14
N GLY A 303 -0.47 2.24 -17.04
CA GLY A 303 0.11 2.47 -15.72
C GLY A 303 -0.39 3.77 -15.11
N ASP A 304 0.44 4.40 -14.29
CA ASP A 304 0.17 5.68 -13.66
C ASP A 304 1.31 6.70 -13.89
N THR A 305 1.11 7.91 -13.42
CA THR A 305 2.06 9.02 -13.57
C THR A 305 3.47 8.66 -13.11
N SER A 306 3.64 7.81 -12.10
CA SER A 306 4.96 7.45 -11.57
C SER A 306 5.83 6.73 -12.62
N VAL A 307 5.22 6.00 -13.58
CA VAL A 307 5.94 5.26 -14.61
C VAL A 307 6.79 6.19 -15.48
N TRP A 308 6.23 7.32 -15.93
CA TRP A 308 6.92 8.20 -16.88
C TRP A 308 7.60 9.41 -16.25
N VAL A 309 7.28 9.76 -14.99
CA VAL A 309 7.98 10.87 -14.32
C VAL A 309 9.32 10.45 -13.72
N THR A 310 9.51 9.13 -13.43
CA THR A 310 10.70 8.63 -12.75
C THR A 310 11.73 7.98 -13.66
N THR A 311 11.37 7.63 -14.91
CA THR A 311 12.19 6.78 -15.78
C THR A 311 13.15 7.53 -16.70
N PHE A 312 13.04 8.86 -16.82
CA PHE A 312 13.94 9.64 -17.65
C PHE A 312 15.40 9.44 -17.24
N SER A 313 16.23 8.92 -18.16
CA SER A 313 17.58 8.45 -17.84
C SER A 313 18.60 8.58 -18.99
N ILE A 314 18.20 9.05 -20.18
CA ILE A 314 19.09 9.10 -21.34
C ILE A 314 20.43 9.81 -21.07
N PRO A 315 20.54 10.90 -20.25
CA PRO A 315 21.82 11.55 -20.03
C PRO A 315 22.83 10.63 -19.33
N VAL A 316 22.40 9.90 -18.29
CA VAL A 316 23.27 8.97 -17.57
C VAL A 316 23.52 7.70 -18.38
N VAL A 317 22.57 7.25 -19.21
CA VAL A 317 22.75 6.09 -20.11
C VAL A 317 23.82 6.37 -21.15
N VAL A 318 23.77 7.51 -21.83
CA VAL A 318 24.78 7.90 -22.84
C VAL A 318 26.16 8.02 -22.20
N GLY A 319 26.27 8.72 -21.06
CA GLY A 319 27.51 8.82 -20.32
C GLY A 319 28.03 7.47 -19.83
N GLY A 320 27.14 6.60 -19.36
CA GLY A 320 27.45 5.23 -18.91
C GLY A 320 27.95 4.33 -20.04
N ILE A 321 27.32 4.36 -21.21
CA ILE A 321 27.76 3.63 -22.40
C ILE A 321 29.16 4.10 -22.85
N TRP A 322 29.37 5.41 -22.91
CA TRP A 322 30.69 5.96 -23.20
C TRP A 322 31.73 5.53 -22.18
N ALA A 323 31.40 5.60 -20.90
CA ALA A 323 32.30 5.16 -19.82
C ALA A 323 32.57 3.63 -19.88
N ALA A 324 31.56 2.83 -20.17
CA ALA A 324 31.73 1.39 -20.38
C ALA A 324 32.70 1.09 -21.53
N TRP A 325 32.51 1.75 -22.69
CA TRP A 325 33.42 1.58 -23.84
C TRP A 325 34.88 1.86 -23.48
N ARG A 326 35.13 2.88 -22.64
CA ARG A 326 36.50 3.24 -22.20
C ARG A 326 37.05 2.32 -21.11
N MET A 327 36.20 1.86 -20.18
CA MET A 327 36.63 1.25 -18.90
C MET A 327 36.57 -0.28 -18.90
N VAL A 328 35.74 -0.94 -19.74
CA VAL A 328 35.54 -2.39 -19.69
C VAL A 328 36.86 -3.20 -19.89
N ARG A 329 37.80 -2.66 -20.69
CA ARG A 329 39.11 -3.28 -20.92
C ARG A 329 40.15 -2.94 -19.85
N VAL A 330 39.92 -1.89 -19.07
CA VAL A 330 40.91 -1.33 -18.12
C VAL A 330 40.59 -1.68 -16.69
N GLN A 331 39.29 -1.68 -16.34
CA GLN A 331 38.86 -1.86 -14.96
C GLN A 331 37.94 -3.09 -14.79
N ARG A 332 38.27 -3.91 -13.80
CA ARG A 332 37.56 -5.16 -13.52
C ARG A 332 36.07 -4.98 -13.20
N ALA A 333 35.74 -3.94 -12.47
CA ALA A 333 34.34 -3.65 -12.06
C ALA A 333 33.46 -3.19 -13.23
N ALA A 334 34.06 -2.69 -14.33
CA ALA A 334 33.30 -2.00 -15.39
C ALA A 334 32.26 -2.91 -16.07
N LEU A 335 32.65 -4.14 -16.47
CA LEU A 335 31.67 -5.06 -17.08
C LEU A 335 30.63 -5.57 -16.07
N GLY A 336 31.01 -5.73 -14.81
CA GLY A 336 30.03 -6.06 -13.74
C GLY A 336 28.95 -4.96 -13.59
N LEU A 337 29.38 -3.70 -13.57
CA LEU A 337 28.43 -2.55 -13.52
C LEU A 337 27.61 -2.41 -14.81
N LEU A 338 28.21 -2.75 -15.97
CA LEU A 338 27.47 -2.79 -17.24
C LEU A 338 26.38 -3.86 -17.23
N LEU A 339 26.68 -5.05 -16.69
CA LEU A 339 25.69 -6.13 -16.51
C LEU A 339 24.57 -5.70 -15.57
N VAL A 340 24.89 -5.04 -14.45
CA VAL A 340 23.91 -4.46 -13.51
C VAL A 340 23.01 -3.43 -14.22
N ALA A 341 23.62 -2.52 -15.01
CA ALA A 341 22.87 -1.52 -15.78
C ALA A 341 21.95 -2.18 -16.81
N GLY A 342 22.47 -3.10 -17.62
CA GLY A 342 21.72 -3.80 -18.64
C GLY A 342 20.55 -4.59 -18.09
N PHE A 343 20.77 -5.32 -16.98
CA PHE A 343 19.70 -6.06 -16.30
C PHE A 343 18.63 -5.14 -15.73
N GLY A 344 19.04 -4.03 -15.11
CA GLY A 344 18.08 -3.03 -14.57
C GLY A 344 17.17 -2.47 -15.64
N PHE A 345 17.71 -1.99 -16.78
CA PHE A 345 16.90 -1.48 -17.88
C PHE A 345 16.07 -2.57 -18.58
N TYR A 346 16.62 -3.79 -18.72
CA TYR A 346 15.85 -4.93 -19.23
C TYR A 346 14.60 -5.21 -18.37
N MET A 347 14.75 -5.29 -17.07
CA MET A 347 13.64 -5.53 -16.15
C MET A 347 12.68 -4.34 -16.08
N ALA A 348 13.18 -3.10 -16.26
CA ALA A 348 12.36 -1.91 -16.24
C ALA A 348 11.32 -1.86 -17.37
N MET A 349 11.61 -2.44 -18.53
CA MET A 349 10.64 -2.56 -19.63
C MET A 349 9.45 -3.45 -19.27
N GLY A 350 9.62 -4.33 -18.27
CA GLY A 350 8.60 -5.32 -17.89
C GLY A 350 8.43 -6.42 -18.96
N PRO A 351 7.28 -7.13 -18.99
CA PRO A 351 7.04 -8.27 -19.87
C PRO A 351 7.07 -7.95 -21.36
N SER A 352 7.07 -6.68 -21.76
CA SER A 352 6.94 -6.29 -23.17
C SER A 352 7.72 -5.03 -23.51
N ILE A 353 8.26 -5.00 -24.73
CA ILE A 353 8.87 -3.81 -25.36
C ILE A 353 7.75 -2.89 -25.82
N LYS A 354 7.89 -1.60 -25.54
CA LYS A 354 6.95 -0.54 -25.87
C LYS A 354 7.69 0.66 -26.46
N PHE A 355 7.09 1.28 -27.47
CA PHE A 355 7.59 2.49 -28.07
C PHE A 355 6.43 3.42 -28.38
N ASN A 356 6.26 4.47 -27.58
CA ASN A 356 5.13 5.40 -27.64
C ASN A 356 3.77 4.69 -27.67
N SER A 357 3.64 3.65 -26.81
CA SER A 357 2.43 2.84 -26.74
C SER A 357 1.33 3.62 -26.02
N VAL A 358 0.40 4.17 -26.79
CA VAL A 358 -0.75 4.93 -26.27
C VAL A 358 -1.99 4.06 -26.23
N LYS A 359 -2.90 4.39 -25.32
CA LYS A 359 -4.21 3.73 -25.20
C LYS A 359 -5.11 4.05 -26.39
N THR A 360 -5.89 3.06 -26.83
CA THR A 360 -7.01 3.29 -27.74
C THR A 360 -8.24 3.75 -26.96
N GLU A 361 -9.26 4.31 -27.62
CA GLU A 361 -10.48 4.84 -26.96
C GLU A 361 -11.14 3.83 -26.02
N GLY A 362 -11.24 2.55 -26.41
CA GLY A 362 -11.82 1.49 -25.58
C GLY A 362 -11.02 1.14 -24.31
N LEU A 363 -9.74 1.57 -24.21
CA LEU A 363 -8.86 1.31 -23.09
C LEU A 363 -8.56 2.55 -22.25
N ALA A 364 -9.16 3.71 -22.56
CA ALA A 364 -8.83 5.00 -21.96
C ALA A 364 -8.90 4.99 -20.42
N GLN A 365 -9.85 4.27 -19.83
CA GLN A 365 -10.04 4.17 -18.39
C GLN A 365 -9.16 3.06 -17.74
N GLY A 366 -8.63 2.11 -18.51
CA GLY A 366 -7.82 1.01 -18.03
C GLY A 366 -6.39 1.44 -17.69
N GLN A 367 -5.83 0.95 -16.61
CA GLN A 367 -4.41 1.12 -16.28
C GLN A 367 -3.58 -0.08 -16.72
N HIS A 368 -4.19 -1.26 -16.83
CA HIS A 368 -3.58 -2.50 -17.31
C HIS A 368 -3.36 -2.46 -18.81
N MET A 369 -2.27 -3.06 -19.27
CA MET A 369 -1.91 -3.09 -20.68
C MET A 369 -2.07 -4.52 -21.24
N PRO A 370 -2.97 -4.75 -22.18
CA PRO A 370 -3.10 -6.04 -22.86
C PRO A 370 -1.89 -6.33 -23.74
N ALA A 371 -1.64 -7.60 -24.07
CA ALA A 371 -0.45 -8.03 -24.80
C ALA A 371 -0.37 -7.41 -26.22
N GLU A 372 -1.51 -7.23 -26.85
CA GLU A 372 -1.67 -6.73 -28.21
C GLU A 372 -1.26 -5.25 -28.37
N ALA A 373 -1.27 -4.49 -27.26
CA ALA A 373 -0.85 -3.10 -27.26
C ALA A 373 0.68 -2.92 -27.23
N ALA A 374 1.46 -4.01 -27.10
CA ALA A 374 2.91 -4.01 -27.05
C ALA A 374 3.53 -4.43 -28.38
N LEU A 375 4.79 -4.02 -28.62
CA LEU A 375 5.52 -4.36 -29.84
C LEU A 375 5.99 -5.83 -29.84
N ALA A 376 6.55 -6.30 -28.73
CA ALA A 376 7.09 -7.64 -28.59
C ALA A 376 7.27 -8.03 -27.12
N PRO A 377 7.27 -9.33 -26.78
CA PRO A 377 7.61 -9.79 -25.44
C PRO A 377 9.12 -9.64 -25.15
N THR A 378 9.47 -9.27 -23.91
CA THR A 378 10.88 -9.24 -23.44
C THR A 378 11.36 -10.60 -22.90
N GLY A 379 10.46 -11.49 -22.53
CA GLY A 379 10.75 -12.71 -21.76
C GLY A 379 10.81 -12.50 -20.23
N SER A 380 10.88 -11.27 -19.71
CA SER A 380 10.94 -11.01 -18.26
C SER A 380 9.68 -11.45 -17.50
N GLY A 381 8.55 -11.63 -18.20
CA GLY A 381 7.33 -12.19 -17.64
C GLY A 381 7.49 -13.60 -17.05
N VAL A 382 8.46 -14.41 -17.55
CA VAL A 382 8.80 -15.71 -16.96
C VAL A 382 9.42 -15.55 -15.58
N LEU A 383 10.33 -14.56 -15.42
CA LEU A 383 10.93 -14.23 -14.12
C LEU A 383 9.86 -13.77 -13.13
N SER A 384 8.98 -12.86 -13.56
CA SER A 384 7.89 -12.32 -12.75
C SER A 384 6.90 -13.40 -12.27
N LYS A 385 6.67 -14.45 -13.06
CA LYS A 385 5.73 -15.53 -12.69
C LYS A 385 6.37 -16.62 -11.84
N LYS A 386 7.63 -17.01 -12.14
CA LYS A 386 8.23 -18.26 -11.63
C LYS A 386 9.22 -18.05 -10.49
N ILE A 387 9.83 -16.86 -10.37
CA ILE A 387 10.90 -16.66 -9.39
C ILE A 387 10.31 -15.97 -8.14
N PRO A 388 10.47 -16.57 -6.93
CA PRO A 388 10.03 -15.97 -5.69
C PRO A 388 10.59 -14.55 -5.51
N GLY A 389 9.76 -13.62 -5.03
CA GLY A 389 10.10 -12.21 -4.86
C GLY A 389 9.87 -11.35 -6.12
N PHE A 390 10.10 -11.88 -7.33
CA PHE A 390 9.83 -11.14 -8.58
C PHE A 390 8.33 -10.98 -8.85
N ASN A 391 7.50 -11.90 -8.38
CA ASN A 391 6.04 -11.82 -8.47
C ASN A 391 5.45 -10.61 -7.71
N ASN A 392 6.15 -10.11 -6.70
CA ASN A 392 5.78 -8.92 -5.95
C ASN A 392 6.33 -7.62 -6.57
N MET A 393 7.20 -7.71 -7.57
CA MET A 393 7.83 -6.56 -8.25
C MET A 393 6.97 -6.04 -9.40
N ARG A 394 5.66 -5.88 -9.15
CA ARG A 394 4.64 -5.56 -10.16
C ARG A 394 4.87 -4.23 -10.89
N ALA A 395 5.45 -3.23 -10.24
CA ALA A 395 5.84 -1.96 -10.84
C ALA A 395 7.23 -2.06 -11.50
N SER A 396 7.28 -2.70 -12.67
CA SER A 396 8.53 -3.05 -13.37
C SER A 396 9.42 -1.82 -13.67
N TYR A 397 8.83 -0.65 -13.99
CA TYR A 397 9.58 0.58 -14.28
C TYR A 397 10.57 0.97 -13.18
N ARG A 398 10.34 0.56 -11.92
CA ARG A 398 11.23 0.87 -10.79
C ARG A 398 12.61 0.24 -10.91
N TRP A 399 12.76 -0.83 -11.71
CA TRP A 399 14.07 -1.41 -12.02
C TRP A 399 14.99 -0.43 -12.77
N THR A 400 14.46 0.66 -13.33
CA THR A 400 15.26 1.77 -13.87
C THR A 400 16.28 2.26 -12.85
N ALA A 401 15.97 2.24 -11.56
CA ALA A 401 16.89 2.63 -10.49
C ALA A 401 18.18 1.81 -10.50
N LEU A 402 18.10 0.50 -10.69
CA LEU A 402 19.26 -0.38 -10.82
C LEU A 402 20.03 -0.09 -12.11
N GLY A 403 19.32 0.16 -13.22
CA GLY A 403 19.91 0.52 -14.49
C GLY A 403 20.72 1.82 -14.42
N VAL A 404 20.11 2.86 -13.85
CA VAL A 404 20.73 4.18 -13.62
C VAL A 404 21.93 4.05 -12.66
N PHE A 405 21.80 3.25 -11.58
CA PHE A 405 22.89 3.01 -10.64
C PHE A 405 24.12 2.39 -11.33
N GLY A 406 23.93 1.36 -12.17
CA GLY A 406 25.03 0.76 -12.92
C GLY A 406 25.70 1.73 -13.90
N ALA A 407 24.91 2.53 -14.63
CA ALA A 407 25.41 3.56 -15.56
C ALA A 407 26.17 4.68 -14.83
N TRP A 408 25.65 5.16 -13.70
CA TRP A 408 26.34 6.09 -12.83
C TRP A 408 27.65 5.53 -12.27
N GLY A 409 27.64 4.27 -11.83
CA GLY A 409 28.86 3.57 -11.36
C GLY A 409 29.96 3.50 -12.43
N LEU A 410 29.61 3.30 -13.70
CA LEU A 410 30.56 3.37 -14.82
C LEU A 410 31.20 4.74 -14.98
N LEU A 411 30.40 5.83 -14.82
CA LEU A 411 30.94 7.19 -14.83
C LEU A 411 31.91 7.42 -13.66
N LEU A 412 31.67 6.85 -12.46
CA LEU A 412 32.64 6.92 -11.36
C LEU A 412 33.98 6.32 -11.73
N LEU A 413 34.00 5.16 -12.42
CA LEU A 413 35.23 4.54 -12.90
C LEU A 413 35.98 5.46 -13.87
N ALA A 414 35.27 6.16 -14.75
CA ALA A 414 35.88 7.11 -15.68
C ALA A 414 36.44 8.36 -15.00
N LEU A 415 35.87 8.79 -13.86
CA LEU A 415 36.35 9.90 -13.04
C LEU A 415 37.59 9.56 -12.18
N SER A 416 37.99 8.28 -12.09
CA SER A 416 39.12 7.82 -11.27
C SER A 416 40.42 8.57 -11.59
N THR A 417 41.24 8.80 -10.55
CA THR A 417 42.55 9.45 -10.68
C THR A 417 43.52 8.70 -11.58
N HIS A 418 43.31 7.39 -11.75
CA HIS A 418 44.15 6.55 -12.62
C HIS A 418 43.93 6.80 -14.12
N ASN A 419 42.87 7.51 -14.50
CA ASN A 419 42.58 7.81 -15.92
C ASN A 419 43.28 9.06 -16.41
N SER A 420 43.37 9.20 -17.74
CA SER A 420 43.90 10.40 -18.39
C SER A 420 43.09 11.67 -18.03
N ARG A 421 43.72 12.82 -18.13
CA ARG A 421 43.05 14.13 -17.88
C ARG A 421 41.83 14.33 -18.78
N GLY A 422 41.92 13.98 -20.07
CA GLY A 422 40.83 14.13 -21.04
C GLY A 422 39.63 13.22 -20.65
N THR A 423 39.87 11.96 -20.25
CA THR A 423 38.81 11.05 -19.79
C THR A 423 38.09 11.62 -18.57
N LYS A 424 38.84 12.12 -17.57
CA LYS A 424 38.26 12.74 -16.37
C LYS A 424 37.44 13.98 -16.65
N VAL A 425 37.96 14.87 -17.52
CA VAL A 425 37.24 16.10 -17.92
C VAL A 425 35.93 15.72 -18.61
N LEU A 426 35.97 14.82 -19.57
CA LEU A 426 34.77 14.39 -20.30
C LEU A 426 33.75 13.70 -19.36
N ALA A 427 34.22 12.82 -18.45
CA ALA A 427 33.35 12.19 -17.45
C ALA A 427 32.72 13.21 -16.49
N ALA A 428 33.48 14.26 -16.10
CA ALA A 428 32.95 15.35 -15.26
C ALA A 428 31.95 16.20 -16.05
N SER A 429 32.18 16.44 -17.34
CA SER A 429 31.21 17.12 -18.22
C SER A 429 29.91 16.30 -18.35
N PHE A 430 29.99 15.02 -18.61
CA PHE A 430 28.80 14.13 -18.59
C PHE A 430 28.04 14.21 -17.25
N MET A 431 28.77 14.18 -16.12
CA MET A 431 28.14 14.29 -14.80
C MET A 431 27.46 15.65 -14.61
N GLY A 432 28.07 16.74 -15.08
CA GLY A 432 27.44 18.06 -15.08
C GLY A 432 26.18 18.12 -15.95
N VAL A 433 26.21 17.53 -17.13
CA VAL A 433 25.04 17.42 -18.02
C VAL A 433 23.94 16.58 -17.37
N VAL A 434 24.30 15.45 -16.75
CA VAL A 434 23.36 14.61 -16.00
C VAL A 434 22.67 15.43 -14.90
N ILE A 435 23.40 16.18 -14.09
CA ILE A 435 22.81 17.03 -13.05
C ILE A 435 21.85 18.05 -13.68
N LEU A 436 22.31 18.84 -14.65
CA LEU A 436 21.52 19.91 -15.24
C LEU A 436 20.22 19.43 -15.90
N LEU A 437 20.27 18.32 -16.63
CA LEU A 437 19.09 17.76 -17.31
C LEU A 437 18.13 17.04 -16.37
N ASN A 438 18.60 16.58 -15.22
CA ASN A 438 17.80 15.86 -14.24
C ASN A 438 17.31 16.74 -13.07
N LEU A 439 17.75 18.00 -12.97
CA LEU A 439 17.24 18.92 -11.96
C LEU A 439 15.72 19.09 -12.09
N PRO A 440 14.96 18.90 -11.00
CA PRO A 440 13.53 19.23 -11.02
C PRO A 440 13.30 20.73 -11.22
N ASP A 441 12.11 21.09 -11.69
CA ASP A 441 11.67 22.48 -11.72
C ASP A 441 11.39 22.95 -10.28
N LEU A 442 12.41 23.52 -9.64
CA LEU A 442 12.33 24.00 -8.26
C LEU A 442 11.31 25.13 -8.09
N SER A 443 11.02 25.90 -9.15
CA SER A 443 10.01 26.97 -9.10
C SER A 443 8.59 26.41 -8.84
N LYS A 444 8.32 25.20 -9.31
CA LYS A 444 7.06 24.48 -9.10
C LYS A 444 7.11 23.60 -7.86
N LYS A 445 8.27 22.98 -7.58
CA LYS A 445 8.42 22.05 -6.44
C LYS A 445 8.44 22.75 -5.09
N TRP A 446 9.09 23.89 -4.98
CA TRP A 446 9.18 24.64 -3.71
C TRP A 446 7.81 25.01 -3.15
N PRO A 447 6.89 25.63 -3.91
CA PRO A 447 5.53 25.92 -3.41
C PRO A 447 4.77 24.64 -3.03
N ALA A 448 4.92 23.54 -3.78
CA ALA A 448 4.29 22.27 -3.46
C ALA A 448 4.80 21.70 -2.12
N TYR A 449 6.10 21.69 -1.90
CA TYR A 449 6.72 21.22 -0.67
C TYR A 449 6.34 22.06 0.56
N THR A 450 6.27 23.39 0.39
CA THR A 450 5.78 24.31 1.44
C THR A 450 4.30 24.03 1.75
N SER A 451 3.49 23.83 0.69
CA SER A 451 2.06 23.51 0.84
C SER A 451 1.85 22.19 1.57
N TYR A 452 2.61 21.12 1.27
CA TYR A 452 2.48 19.84 1.97
C TYR A 452 2.74 19.97 3.47
N ARG A 453 3.77 20.73 3.85
CA ARG A 453 4.03 21.00 5.26
C ARG A 453 2.88 21.78 5.91
N SER A 454 2.39 22.83 5.26
CA SER A 454 1.26 23.63 5.76
C SER A 454 -0.01 22.80 5.91
N MET A 455 -0.34 21.97 4.91
CA MET A 455 -1.49 21.06 4.96
C MET A 455 -1.39 20.08 6.14
N PHE A 456 -0.20 19.56 6.43
CA PHE A 456 -0.03 18.66 7.56
C PHE A 456 -0.29 19.35 8.91
N TYR A 457 0.15 20.59 9.08
CA TYR A 457 -0.20 21.41 10.25
C TYR A 457 -1.69 21.73 10.32
N GLN A 458 -2.34 21.97 9.17
CA GLN A 458 -3.80 22.19 9.13
C GLN A 458 -4.56 20.92 9.55
N ILE A 459 -4.12 19.72 9.17
CA ILE A 459 -4.71 18.46 9.67
C ILE A 459 -4.64 18.39 11.20
N GLU A 460 -3.54 18.81 11.84
CA GLU A 460 -3.45 18.88 13.30
C GLU A 460 -4.54 19.81 13.88
N ALA A 461 -4.63 21.04 13.36
CA ALA A 461 -5.55 22.04 13.88
C ALA A 461 -7.02 21.72 13.59
N ASP A 462 -7.33 21.27 12.36
CA ASP A 462 -8.70 21.12 11.89
C ASP A 462 -9.34 19.77 12.28
N LEU A 463 -8.53 18.73 12.53
CA LEU A 463 -9.03 17.39 12.86
C LEU A 463 -8.55 16.90 14.22
N VAL A 464 -7.24 16.90 14.48
CA VAL A 464 -6.72 16.27 15.70
C VAL A 464 -7.18 17.06 16.93
N ASP A 465 -7.07 18.39 16.91
CA ASP A 465 -7.47 19.23 18.04
C ASP A 465 -8.99 19.22 18.26
N ASP A 466 -9.78 19.22 17.19
CA ASP A 466 -11.25 19.14 17.27
C ASP A 466 -11.67 17.74 17.78
N MET A 467 -11.17 16.64 17.18
CA MET A 467 -11.51 15.27 17.58
C MET A 467 -11.05 14.93 19.01
N ARG A 468 -9.99 15.56 19.50
CA ARG A 468 -9.50 15.35 20.89
C ARG A 468 -10.51 15.79 21.94
N THR A 469 -11.40 16.70 21.60
CA THR A 469 -12.49 17.14 22.50
C THR A 469 -13.63 16.13 22.55
N VAL A 470 -13.73 15.27 21.55
CA VAL A 470 -14.85 14.34 21.36
C VAL A 470 -14.44 12.88 21.60
N LEU A 471 -13.27 12.44 21.11
CA LEU A 471 -12.80 11.05 21.21
C LEU A 471 -11.94 10.85 22.45
N HIS A 472 -12.09 9.70 23.13
CA HIS A 472 -11.38 9.41 24.36
C HIS A 472 -10.21 8.44 24.12
N LYS A 473 -9.15 8.57 24.91
CA LYS A 473 -7.98 7.68 24.81
C LYS A 473 -8.38 6.22 25.04
N GLY A 474 -7.86 5.33 24.19
CA GLY A 474 -8.13 3.90 24.24
C GLY A 474 -9.50 3.49 23.68
N GLU A 475 -10.32 4.41 23.21
CA GLU A 475 -11.63 4.15 22.61
C GLU A 475 -11.47 3.41 21.28
N ARG A 476 -12.29 2.38 21.05
CA ARG A 476 -12.33 1.65 19.77
C ARG A 476 -13.22 2.42 18.80
N VAL A 477 -12.63 2.89 17.71
CA VAL A 477 -13.29 3.81 16.78
C VAL A 477 -13.28 3.23 15.36
N ALA A 478 -14.45 3.20 14.72
CA ALA A 478 -14.59 2.91 13.30
C ALA A 478 -14.81 4.21 12.52
N PHE A 479 -14.00 4.46 11.50
CA PHE A 479 -14.21 5.55 10.54
C PHE A 479 -14.95 4.99 9.32
N LEU A 480 -16.15 5.50 9.02
CA LEU A 480 -17.03 4.98 7.99
C LEU A 480 -17.54 6.08 7.04
N PRO A 481 -17.62 5.83 5.71
CA PRO A 481 -17.25 4.60 5.02
C PRO A 481 -15.73 4.42 4.99
N TRP A 482 -15.25 3.19 5.21
CA TRP A 482 -13.83 2.87 5.21
C TRP A 482 -13.27 2.73 3.78
N ARG A 483 -11.99 3.04 3.62
CA ARG A 483 -11.19 2.83 2.41
C ARG A 483 -9.75 2.45 2.77
N ASN A 484 -8.81 2.70 1.87
CA ASN A 484 -7.38 2.65 2.19
C ASN A 484 -7.01 3.94 2.95
N ASP A 485 -7.22 3.93 4.27
CA ASP A 485 -7.37 5.13 5.11
C ASP A 485 -6.03 5.63 5.68
N PHE A 486 -5.17 6.18 4.83
CA PHE A 486 -3.85 6.72 5.22
C PHE A 486 -3.93 7.74 6.36
N LEU A 487 -4.95 8.59 6.36
CA LEU A 487 -5.13 9.63 7.36
C LEU A 487 -5.46 9.05 8.74
N VAL A 488 -6.21 7.93 8.79
CA VAL A 488 -6.57 7.28 10.06
C VAL A 488 -5.34 6.81 10.83
N ASN A 489 -4.30 6.32 10.15
CA ASN A 489 -3.07 5.92 10.83
C ASN A 489 -2.54 7.06 11.72
N TYR A 490 -2.57 8.28 11.19
CA TYR A 490 -2.11 9.45 11.92
C TYR A 490 -3.08 9.87 13.03
N LEU A 491 -4.36 10.02 12.69
CA LEU A 491 -5.39 10.45 13.64
C LEU A 491 -5.48 9.50 14.83
N ALA A 492 -5.57 8.19 14.58
CA ALA A 492 -5.70 7.20 15.64
C ALA A 492 -4.50 7.23 16.61
N ALA A 493 -3.28 7.35 16.09
CA ALA A 493 -2.09 7.44 16.92
C ALA A 493 -2.00 8.77 17.67
N ARG A 494 -2.34 9.91 17.05
CA ARG A 494 -2.30 11.24 17.68
C ARG A 494 -3.36 11.42 18.77
N LEU A 495 -4.53 10.81 18.58
CA LEU A 495 -5.62 10.81 19.56
C LEU A 495 -5.45 9.71 20.62
N ASN A 496 -4.51 8.79 20.40
CA ASN A 496 -4.29 7.59 21.21
C ASN A 496 -5.58 6.74 21.36
N ILE A 497 -6.33 6.60 20.27
CA ILE A 497 -7.48 5.70 20.14
C ILE A 497 -7.04 4.39 19.47
N VAL A 498 -7.95 3.42 19.39
CA VAL A 498 -7.76 2.15 18.67
C VAL A 498 -8.74 2.09 17.51
N SER A 499 -8.26 2.13 16.27
CA SER A 499 -9.12 2.08 15.08
C SER A 499 -9.01 0.76 14.34
N PHE A 500 -10.12 0.30 13.76
CA PHE A 500 -10.14 -0.83 12.81
C PHE A 500 -9.52 -0.44 11.47
N ASN A 501 -9.73 0.81 11.05
CA ASN A 501 -9.23 1.34 9.79
C ASN A 501 -7.70 1.40 9.76
N ILE A 502 -7.14 1.20 8.58
CA ILE A 502 -5.71 1.30 8.34
C ILE A 502 -5.44 1.66 6.87
N GLY A 503 -4.40 2.45 6.63
CA GLY A 503 -3.86 2.72 5.30
C GLY A 503 -2.67 1.83 4.95
N GLY A 504 -2.53 1.55 3.65
CA GLY A 504 -1.53 0.67 3.07
C GLY A 504 -2.13 -0.68 2.63
N ASP A 505 -2.08 -0.98 1.32
CA ASP A 505 -2.76 -2.15 0.72
C ASP A 505 -2.56 -3.45 1.51
N LYS A 506 -1.31 -3.81 1.81
CA LYS A 506 -0.99 -5.05 2.53
C LYS A 506 -1.48 -5.04 3.99
N ASN A 507 -1.43 -3.88 4.63
CA ASN A 507 -1.89 -3.72 6.00
C ASN A 507 -3.40 -3.82 6.07
N LEU A 508 -4.10 -3.21 5.11
CA LEU A 508 -5.55 -3.23 5.03
C LEU A 508 -6.08 -4.66 4.80
N GLU A 509 -5.47 -5.41 3.87
CA GLU A 509 -5.86 -6.81 3.62
C GLU A 509 -5.69 -7.67 4.87
N SER A 510 -4.54 -7.54 5.55
CA SER A 510 -4.28 -8.28 6.79
C SER A 510 -5.25 -7.91 7.93
N ALA A 511 -5.56 -6.63 8.09
CA ALA A 511 -6.49 -6.17 9.12
C ALA A 511 -7.91 -6.69 8.88
N ARG A 512 -8.37 -6.65 7.61
CA ARG A 512 -9.72 -7.11 7.23
C ARG A 512 -9.99 -8.57 7.55
N GLU A 513 -8.99 -9.44 7.49
CA GLU A 513 -9.13 -10.86 7.86
C GLU A 513 -9.52 -11.08 9.33
N HIS A 514 -9.20 -10.09 10.19
CA HIS A 514 -9.41 -10.18 11.63
C HIS A 514 -10.47 -9.19 12.14
N TRP A 515 -11.08 -8.40 11.24
CA TRP A 515 -12.11 -7.44 11.64
C TRP A 515 -13.29 -8.14 12.31
N PRO A 516 -13.88 -7.51 13.33
CA PRO A 516 -15.09 -8.04 13.94
C PRO A 516 -16.23 -8.08 12.91
N ARG A 517 -17.22 -8.87 13.21
CA ARG A 517 -18.32 -9.24 12.32
C ARG A 517 -18.98 -8.05 11.65
N TRP A 518 -19.39 -7.06 12.43
CA TRP A 518 -20.12 -5.90 11.90
C TRP A 518 -19.22 -4.97 11.11
N MET A 519 -17.96 -4.82 11.52
CA MET A 519 -16.98 -4.05 10.74
C MET A 519 -16.72 -4.67 9.37
N SER A 520 -16.64 -6.00 9.29
CA SER A 520 -16.44 -6.74 8.03
C SER A 520 -17.61 -6.60 7.06
N GLY A 521 -18.82 -6.32 7.56
CA GLY A 521 -20.03 -6.16 6.75
C GLY A 521 -20.10 -4.89 5.89
N PHE A 522 -19.17 -3.93 6.08
CA PHE A 522 -19.15 -2.72 5.26
C PHE A 522 -18.36 -2.92 3.97
N SER A 523 -18.96 -2.57 2.85
CA SER A 523 -18.27 -2.52 1.55
C SER A 523 -17.37 -1.28 1.46
N MET A 524 -16.20 -1.43 0.82
CA MET A 524 -15.22 -0.37 0.70
C MET A 524 -15.77 0.88 0.02
N GLY A 525 -15.83 1.97 0.75
CA GLY A 525 -16.23 3.30 0.27
C GLY A 525 -17.69 3.42 -0.16
N GLN A 526 -18.56 2.48 0.22
CA GLN A 526 -19.97 2.48 -0.14
C GLN A 526 -20.86 2.86 1.05
N ILE A 527 -21.91 3.61 0.75
CA ILE A 527 -22.99 3.94 1.67
C ILE A 527 -24.25 3.30 1.09
N ASP A 528 -24.42 2.03 1.40
CA ASP A 528 -25.58 1.24 0.97
C ASP A 528 -26.79 1.44 1.90
N PRO A 529 -27.98 0.92 1.55
CA PRO A 529 -29.19 1.09 2.37
C PRO A 529 -29.09 0.54 3.81
N GLN A 530 -28.20 -0.44 4.06
CA GLN A 530 -27.97 -1.03 5.37
C GLN A 530 -26.83 -0.36 6.18
N PHE A 531 -26.17 0.62 5.59
CA PHE A 531 -25.01 1.28 6.18
C PHE A 531 -25.28 1.83 7.60
N ALA A 532 -26.39 2.56 7.77
CA ALA A 532 -26.78 3.14 9.05
C ALA A 532 -27.09 2.08 10.11
N SER A 533 -27.78 1.02 9.72
CA SER A 533 -28.14 -0.09 10.61
C SER A 533 -26.92 -0.89 11.05
N ARG A 534 -25.99 -1.17 10.13
CA ARG A 534 -24.71 -1.82 10.49
C ARG A 534 -23.89 -0.97 11.43
N ALA A 535 -23.84 0.35 11.23
CA ALA A 535 -23.16 1.26 12.15
C ALA A 535 -23.81 1.27 13.54
N ALA A 536 -25.14 1.24 13.60
CA ALA A 536 -25.88 1.11 14.86
C ALA A 536 -25.58 -0.22 15.55
N LEU A 537 -25.54 -1.35 14.81
CA LEU A 537 -25.26 -2.68 15.33
C LEU A 537 -23.80 -2.81 15.81
N LEU A 538 -22.84 -2.22 15.08
CA LEU A 538 -21.44 -2.15 15.50
C LEU A 538 -21.29 -1.54 16.91
N LEU A 539 -22.09 -0.51 17.23
CA LEU A 539 -22.11 0.14 18.53
C LEU A 539 -22.88 -0.66 19.59
N VAL A 540 -24.00 -1.26 19.22
CA VAL A 540 -24.86 -2.03 20.13
C VAL A 540 -24.20 -3.34 20.54
N GLU A 541 -23.57 -4.04 19.63
CA GLU A 541 -22.77 -5.26 19.88
C GLU A 541 -21.42 -4.94 20.55
N ARG A 542 -21.14 -3.64 20.76
CA ARG A 542 -19.93 -3.17 21.42
C ARG A 542 -18.64 -3.62 20.72
N GLU A 543 -18.71 -3.83 19.44
CA GLU A 543 -17.50 -4.03 18.64
C GLU A 543 -16.70 -2.72 18.55
N ALA A 544 -17.39 -1.58 18.39
CA ALA A 544 -16.82 -0.24 18.51
C ALA A 544 -17.47 0.55 19.67
N ASP A 545 -16.70 1.45 20.26
CA ASP A 545 -17.18 2.38 21.30
C ASP A 545 -17.69 3.69 20.65
N ALA A 546 -17.17 4.06 19.49
CA ALA A 546 -17.61 5.18 18.68
C ALA A 546 -17.51 4.87 17.17
N VAL A 547 -18.42 5.48 16.41
CA VAL A 547 -18.33 5.54 14.94
C VAL A 547 -18.17 6.99 14.53
N VAL A 548 -17.20 7.26 13.67
CA VAL A 548 -16.94 8.57 13.08
C VAL A 548 -17.33 8.53 11.61
N PHE A 549 -18.17 9.47 11.18
CA PHE A 549 -18.53 9.69 9.79
C PHE A 549 -17.83 10.94 9.27
N PRO A 550 -16.67 10.85 8.59
CA PRO A 550 -16.04 11.98 7.94
C PRO A 550 -16.93 12.48 6.79
N TYR A 551 -17.01 13.79 6.60
CA TYR A 551 -17.72 14.39 5.48
C TYR A 551 -16.95 14.31 4.16
N PHE A 552 -15.76 13.73 4.18
CA PHE A 552 -14.82 13.67 3.07
C PHE A 552 -14.19 12.28 2.93
N ASP A 553 -13.59 12.01 1.78
CA ASP A 553 -12.83 10.80 1.52
C ASP A 553 -11.47 10.85 2.26
N MET A 554 -11.25 9.94 3.20
CA MET A 554 -10.07 9.88 4.05
C MET A 554 -8.79 9.58 3.24
N LEU A 555 -8.88 8.84 2.14
CA LEU A 555 -7.74 8.58 1.26
C LEU A 555 -7.32 9.87 0.53
N LEU A 556 -8.27 10.59 -0.06
CA LEU A 556 -7.99 11.84 -0.77
C LEU A 556 -7.50 12.93 0.18
N ALA A 557 -8.08 13.02 1.38
CA ALA A 557 -7.69 13.97 2.43
C ALA A 557 -6.23 13.80 2.88
N ALA A 558 -5.72 12.56 2.88
CA ALA A 558 -4.31 12.31 3.18
C ALA A 558 -3.34 12.90 2.13
N HIS A 559 -3.81 13.18 0.92
CA HIS A 559 -2.97 13.72 -0.16
C HIS A 559 -3.17 15.21 -0.40
N LYS A 560 -4.30 15.78 0.02
CA LYS A 560 -4.65 17.19 -0.14
C LYS A 560 -5.56 17.65 0.99
N TRP A 561 -5.18 18.71 1.70
CA TRP A 561 -5.99 19.32 2.76
C TRP A 561 -6.21 20.82 2.48
N PRO A 562 -7.41 21.40 2.76
CA PRO A 562 -8.64 20.68 3.10
C PRO A 562 -9.21 19.90 1.90
N PRO A 563 -9.87 18.77 2.16
CA PRO A 563 -10.54 17.98 1.12
C PRO A 563 -11.90 18.59 0.76
N ALA A 564 -12.49 18.13 -0.35
CA ALA A 564 -13.89 18.41 -0.66
C ALA A 564 -14.81 17.57 0.24
N ASN A 565 -15.92 18.16 0.70
CA ASN A 565 -16.92 17.49 1.54
C ASN A 565 -17.86 16.59 0.70
N THR A 566 -17.28 15.59 0.05
CA THR A 566 -17.98 14.73 -0.92
C THR A 566 -19.04 13.84 -0.27
N PHE A 567 -18.83 13.41 0.97
CA PHE A 567 -19.74 12.48 1.67
C PHE A 567 -20.81 13.15 2.52
N LYS A 568 -20.74 14.46 2.74
CA LYS A 568 -21.67 15.13 3.67
C LYS A 568 -23.15 14.89 3.32
N THR A 569 -23.50 15.01 2.04
CA THR A 569 -24.87 14.80 1.56
C THR A 569 -25.27 13.33 1.56
N GLU A 570 -24.31 12.43 1.23
CA GLU A 570 -24.58 11.00 1.14
C GLU A 570 -24.75 10.34 2.52
N ILE A 571 -24.07 10.86 3.54
CA ILE A 571 -24.13 10.35 4.92
C ILE A 571 -25.37 10.87 5.67
N GLU A 572 -25.91 12.04 5.33
CA GLU A 572 -27.02 12.66 6.07
C GLU A 572 -28.24 11.75 6.27
N PRO A 573 -28.69 10.92 5.30
CA PRO A 573 -29.78 9.97 5.55
C PRO A 573 -29.43 8.95 6.64
N SER A 574 -28.17 8.49 6.71
CA SER A 574 -27.72 7.56 7.73
C SER A 574 -27.66 8.21 9.12
N ILE A 575 -27.22 9.47 9.19
CA ILE A 575 -27.21 10.25 10.42
C ILE A 575 -28.65 10.51 10.90
N ALA A 576 -29.56 10.84 9.99
CA ALA A 576 -30.98 11.06 10.31
C ALA A 576 -31.63 9.78 10.85
N PHE A 577 -31.34 8.61 10.26
CA PHE A 577 -31.79 7.32 10.79
C PHE A 577 -31.31 7.11 12.24
N ILE A 578 -30.01 7.28 12.49
CA ILE A 578 -29.41 7.11 13.82
C ILE A 578 -29.97 8.13 14.81
N ARG A 579 -30.22 9.36 14.39
CA ARG A 579 -30.79 10.43 15.21
C ARG A 579 -32.22 10.11 15.67
N ASN A 580 -33.00 9.43 14.84
CA ASN A 580 -34.36 9.01 15.17
C ASN A 580 -34.39 7.91 16.24
N SER A 581 -33.30 7.20 16.46
CA SER A 581 -33.15 6.24 17.54
C SER A 581 -32.79 6.97 18.85
N SER A 582 -33.53 6.69 19.92
CA SER A 582 -33.23 7.22 21.26
C SER A 582 -31.92 6.68 21.87
N LEU A 583 -31.34 5.65 21.27
CA LEU A 583 -30.20 4.91 21.80
C LEU A 583 -28.88 5.67 21.69
N PHE A 584 -28.76 6.54 20.70
CA PHE A 584 -27.45 7.10 20.33
C PHE A 584 -27.30 8.56 20.74
N GLU A 585 -26.08 8.92 21.09
CA GLU A 585 -25.59 10.27 21.23
C GLU A 585 -24.84 10.65 19.96
N ILE A 586 -25.15 11.83 19.40
CA ILE A 586 -24.55 12.33 18.16
C ILE A 586 -23.87 13.66 18.46
N THR A 587 -22.58 13.72 18.17
CA THR A 587 -21.77 14.93 18.28
C THR A 587 -21.30 15.38 16.91
N HIS A 588 -21.59 16.63 16.56
CA HIS A 588 -21.17 17.22 15.28
C HIS A 588 -19.86 17.98 15.46
N GLY A 589 -18.84 17.60 14.71
CA GLY A 589 -17.64 18.38 14.48
C GLY A 589 -17.75 19.18 13.17
N THR A 590 -16.73 19.97 12.86
CA THR A 590 -16.68 20.78 11.64
C THR A 590 -16.63 19.90 10.38
N ASN A 591 -15.86 18.82 10.43
CA ASN A 591 -15.54 17.96 9.28
C ASN A 591 -16.09 16.53 9.40
N TYR A 592 -16.84 16.20 10.45
CA TYR A 592 -17.31 14.86 10.74
C TYR A 592 -18.51 14.86 11.70
N VAL A 593 -19.09 13.68 11.87
CA VAL A 593 -20.06 13.37 12.93
C VAL A 593 -19.55 12.16 13.71
N THR A 594 -19.66 12.22 15.03
CA THR A 594 -19.38 11.08 15.93
C THR A 594 -20.68 10.57 16.52
N VAL A 595 -20.82 9.24 16.54
CA VAL A 595 -21.97 8.54 17.11
C VAL A 595 -21.50 7.58 18.18
N ARG A 596 -22.17 7.54 19.32
CA ARG A 596 -21.96 6.59 20.42
C ARG A 596 -23.26 6.02 20.95
N LEU A 597 -23.20 4.84 21.53
CA LEU A 597 -24.28 4.35 22.38
C LEU A 597 -24.33 5.19 23.66
N LYS A 598 -25.51 5.71 24.03
CA LYS A 598 -25.66 6.46 25.28
C LYS A 598 -25.31 5.61 26.51
N ARG A 599 -24.69 6.22 27.50
CA ARG A 599 -24.19 5.57 28.71
C ARG A 599 -25.26 4.76 29.46
N GLU A 600 -26.50 5.23 29.46
CA GLU A 600 -27.63 4.55 30.10
C GLU A 600 -27.95 3.19 29.49
N TYR A 601 -27.64 2.97 28.19
CA TYR A 601 -27.91 1.73 27.46
C TYR A 601 -26.71 0.78 27.42
N VAL A 602 -25.53 1.17 27.86
CA VAL A 602 -24.33 0.32 27.81
C VAL A 602 -24.48 -1.01 28.58
N LYS A 603 -25.33 -1.04 29.63
CA LYS A 603 -25.57 -2.25 30.44
C LYS A 603 -26.79 -3.05 30.01
N TRP A 604 -27.54 -2.59 28.99
CA TRP A 604 -28.73 -3.29 28.53
C TRP A 604 -28.36 -4.55 27.72
N PRO A 605 -29.21 -5.58 27.72
CA PRO A 605 -29.05 -6.74 26.84
C PRO A 605 -29.04 -6.30 25.37
N THR A 606 -28.13 -6.86 24.60
CA THR A 606 -27.95 -6.56 23.18
C THR A 606 -29.22 -6.78 22.37
N ASP A 607 -29.93 -7.90 22.61
CA ASP A 607 -31.20 -8.22 21.92
C ASP A 607 -32.26 -7.14 22.11
N THR A 608 -32.35 -6.57 23.32
CA THR A 608 -33.30 -5.47 23.60
C THR A 608 -32.92 -4.21 22.82
N LEU A 609 -31.63 -3.93 22.68
CA LEU A 609 -31.13 -2.78 21.92
C LEU A 609 -31.35 -2.96 20.42
N ILE A 610 -31.10 -4.17 19.90
CA ILE A 610 -31.41 -4.52 18.50
C ILE A 610 -32.91 -4.32 18.23
N GLY A 611 -33.80 -4.81 19.11
CA GLY A 611 -35.23 -4.62 18.99
C GLY A 611 -35.63 -3.14 18.92
N LYS A 612 -34.97 -2.27 19.69
CA LYS A 612 -35.21 -0.82 19.63
C LYS A 612 -34.76 -0.20 18.29
N ILE A 613 -33.63 -0.62 17.73
CA ILE A 613 -33.19 -0.17 16.41
C ILE A 613 -34.23 -0.54 15.36
N LEU A 614 -34.68 -1.79 15.37
CA LEU A 614 -35.66 -2.29 14.42
C LEU A 614 -37.03 -1.60 14.57
N SER A 615 -37.47 -1.33 15.80
CA SER A 615 -38.72 -0.59 16.03
C SER A 615 -38.64 0.85 15.52
N THR A 616 -37.47 1.49 15.59
CA THR A 616 -37.26 2.83 15.04
C THR A 616 -37.38 2.82 13.52
N GLU A 617 -36.86 1.83 12.84
CA GLU A 617 -37.02 1.70 11.38
C GLU A 617 -38.49 1.52 10.99
N CYS A 618 -39.22 0.71 11.75
CA CYS A 618 -40.63 0.43 11.45
C CYS A 618 -41.53 1.67 11.66
N THR A 619 -41.13 2.64 12.48
CA THR A 619 -41.86 3.92 12.64
C THR A 619 -41.56 4.91 11.51
N VAL A 620 -40.37 4.85 10.94
CA VAL A 620 -39.95 5.76 9.83
C VAL A 620 -40.46 5.26 8.48
N SER A 621 -40.73 3.96 8.35
CA SER A 621 -41.22 3.38 7.09
C SER A 621 -42.05 2.12 7.39
N PRO A 622 -43.30 2.00 6.89
CA PRO A 622 -44.14 0.87 7.22
C PRO A 622 -43.46 -0.45 6.85
N CYS A 623 -43.29 -1.31 7.85
CA CYS A 623 -42.65 -2.62 7.72
C CYS A 623 -43.41 -3.51 6.76
N GLN A 624 -42.78 -3.89 5.66
CA GLN A 624 -43.36 -4.81 4.68
C GLN A 624 -43.03 -6.25 5.10
N ARG A 625 -44.01 -7.14 4.94
CA ARG A 625 -43.88 -8.59 5.13
C ARG A 625 -43.18 -9.26 3.94
N SER A 626 -42.97 -8.55 2.85
CA SER A 626 -42.34 -9.05 1.63
C SER A 626 -41.28 -8.08 1.15
N VAL A 627 -40.10 -8.60 0.83
CA VAL A 627 -38.91 -7.85 0.42
C VAL A 627 -38.39 -8.41 -0.88
N LYS A 628 -38.32 -7.56 -1.90
CA LYS A 628 -37.58 -7.82 -3.14
C LYS A 628 -36.17 -7.28 -3.00
N LEU A 629 -35.20 -8.05 -3.48
CA LEU A 629 -33.78 -7.75 -3.41
C LEU A 629 -33.25 -7.37 -4.79
N GLY A 630 -32.13 -6.69 -4.82
CA GLY A 630 -31.45 -6.27 -6.05
C GLY A 630 -31.20 -4.77 -6.10
N ALA A 631 -30.28 -4.32 -6.95
CA ALA A 631 -29.82 -2.94 -7.04
C ALA A 631 -30.92 -1.91 -7.33
N ASN A 632 -32.02 -2.33 -7.93
CA ASN A 632 -33.17 -1.48 -8.27
C ASN A 632 -34.34 -1.62 -7.30
N SER A 633 -34.21 -2.43 -6.24
CA SER A 633 -35.28 -2.60 -5.29
C SER A 633 -35.29 -1.45 -4.29
N LEU A 634 -36.45 -0.83 -4.09
CA LEU A 634 -36.72 0.14 -3.01
C LEU A 634 -36.84 -0.55 -1.65
N ALA A 635 -36.34 -1.77 -1.50
CA ALA A 635 -36.41 -2.58 -0.29
C ALA A 635 -35.61 -1.95 0.84
N LYS A 636 -36.19 -0.94 1.48
CA LYS A 636 -35.62 -0.25 2.63
C LYS A 636 -35.71 -1.02 3.96
N HIS A 637 -36.21 -2.28 3.97
CA HIS A 637 -36.78 -2.86 5.20
C HIS A 637 -36.39 -4.30 5.54
N SER A 638 -35.48 -4.97 4.79
CA SER A 638 -34.89 -6.21 5.24
C SER A 638 -33.41 -6.03 5.51
N PHE A 639 -33.03 -6.40 6.70
CA PHE A 639 -31.65 -6.36 7.10
C PHE A 639 -30.96 -7.65 6.69
N PHE A 640 -30.19 -7.59 5.65
CA PHE A 640 -29.08 -8.49 5.48
C PHE A 640 -28.00 -8.04 6.47
N VAL A 641 -27.93 -8.75 7.56
CA VAL A 641 -27.15 -8.31 8.71
C VAL A 641 -25.69 -8.67 8.52
N ASP A 642 -25.43 -9.87 8.01
CA ASP A 642 -24.07 -10.38 7.82
C ASP A 642 -24.05 -11.51 6.80
N GLY A 643 -22.87 -11.76 6.18
CA GLY A 643 -22.68 -12.86 5.26
C GLY A 643 -23.36 -12.69 3.90
N TRP A 644 -23.55 -11.44 3.44
CA TRP A 644 -24.13 -11.12 2.12
C TRP A 644 -23.18 -10.23 1.31
N SER A 645 -23.03 -10.57 0.01
CA SER A 645 -22.29 -9.73 -0.93
C SER A 645 -23.04 -8.43 -1.26
N GLY A 646 -22.45 -7.54 -2.07
CA GLY A 646 -23.15 -6.37 -2.57
C GLY A 646 -24.39 -6.75 -3.43
N PRO A 647 -25.45 -5.89 -3.48
CA PRO A 647 -26.65 -6.14 -4.25
C PRO A 647 -26.35 -6.14 -5.76
N GLU A 648 -26.87 -7.15 -6.46
CA GLU A 648 -26.83 -7.30 -7.91
C GLU A 648 -28.19 -6.93 -8.55
N PRO A 649 -28.31 -6.73 -9.87
CA PRO A 649 -29.59 -6.34 -10.50
C PRO A 649 -30.75 -7.30 -10.23
N TRP A 650 -30.48 -8.58 -10.01
CA TRP A 650 -31.46 -9.65 -9.82
C TRP A 650 -31.73 -9.99 -8.36
N GLY A 651 -30.77 -9.69 -7.43
CA GLY A 651 -30.85 -10.11 -6.03
C GLY A 651 -29.53 -9.92 -5.28
N GLN A 652 -29.25 -10.83 -4.34
CA GLN A 652 -28.05 -10.75 -3.51
C GLN A 652 -27.54 -12.15 -3.14
N TRP A 653 -26.22 -12.38 -3.30
CA TRP A 653 -25.57 -13.63 -2.89
C TRP A 653 -25.22 -13.64 -1.41
N SER A 654 -25.36 -14.79 -0.76
CA SER A 654 -24.66 -15.05 0.48
C SER A 654 -23.17 -15.22 0.23
N GLU A 655 -22.34 -14.80 1.18
CA GLU A 655 -20.89 -14.88 1.11
C GLU A 655 -20.34 -15.46 2.45
N GLY A 656 -19.59 -16.56 2.38
CA GLY A 656 -19.06 -17.26 3.55
C GLY A 656 -19.96 -18.37 4.08
N GLU A 657 -19.62 -18.91 5.26
CA GLU A 657 -20.28 -20.09 5.85
C GLU A 657 -21.62 -19.78 6.53
N VAL A 658 -21.85 -18.53 6.87
CA VAL A 658 -23.05 -18.08 7.60
C VAL A 658 -23.55 -16.78 6.99
N ALA A 659 -24.88 -16.69 6.79
CA ALA A 659 -25.54 -15.44 6.44
C ALA A 659 -26.75 -15.19 7.36
N GLN A 660 -27.04 -13.92 7.65
CA GLN A 660 -28.11 -13.56 8.56
C GLN A 660 -29.03 -12.52 7.96
N VAL A 661 -30.32 -12.68 8.26
CA VAL A 661 -31.38 -11.76 7.88
C VAL A 661 -32.25 -11.45 9.09
N VAL A 662 -32.55 -10.18 9.29
CA VAL A 662 -33.58 -9.75 10.24
C VAL A 662 -34.85 -9.44 9.48
N LEU A 663 -35.95 -10.02 9.91
CA LEU A 663 -37.29 -9.74 9.38
C LEU A 663 -38.16 -9.18 10.47
N ASN A 664 -39.03 -8.25 10.09
CA ASN A 664 -40.04 -7.72 11.00
C ASN A 664 -41.29 -8.61 11.02
N ILE A 665 -41.81 -8.84 12.24
CA ILE A 665 -43.11 -9.46 12.46
C ILE A 665 -44.10 -8.36 12.76
N ALA A 666 -44.91 -7.98 11.78
CA ALA A 666 -45.96 -6.96 12.02
C ALA A 666 -47.05 -7.54 12.95
N GLY A 667 -47.11 -7.01 14.16
CA GLY A 667 -48.13 -7.41 15.16
C GLY A 667 -47.79 -8.68 15.93
N GLN A 668 -48.74 -9.16 16.69
CA GLN A 668 -48.66 -10.46 17.43
C GLN A 668 -49.27 -11.55 16.56
N PRO A 669 -48.47 -12.45 15.96
CA PRO A 669 -49.02 -13.54 15.14
C PRO A 669 -49.87 -14.47 16.00
N ARG A 670 -51.05 -14.83 15.48
CA ARG A 670 -51.99 -15.75 16.16
C ARG A 670 -51.67 -17.22 15.86
N GLY A 671 -50.97 -17.48 14.75
CA GLY A 671 -50.56 -18.82 14.31
C GLY A 671 -49.09 -18.90 13.94
N ASP A 672 -48.69 -20.03 13.36
CA ASP A 672 -47.37 -20.25 12.81
C ASP A 672 -47.15 -19.29 11.64
N LEU A 673 -45.87 -18.89 11.44
CA LEU A 673 -45.47 -18.12 10.29
C LEU A 673 -44.89 -19.01 9.20
N GLU A 674 -45.12 -18.65 7.97
CA GLU A 674 -44.49 -19.23 6.78
C GLU A 674 -43.50 -18.24 6.16
N LEU A 675 -42.24 -18.64 6.17
CA LEU A 675 -41.16 -17.91 5.49
C LEU A 675 -41.07 -18.45 4.07
N LEU A 676 -41.27 -17.58 3.06
CA LEU A 676 -41.04 -17.89 1.66
C LEU A 676 -39.74 -17.24 1.21
N LEU A 677 -38.88 -18.04 0.56
CA LEU A 677 -37.60 -17.61 0.02
C LEU A 677 -37.61 -17.87 -1.48
N GLU A 678 -37.52 -16.82 -2.27
CA GLU A 678 -37.36 -16.90 -3.72
C GLU A 678 -35.89 -16.69 -4.06
N GLY A 679 -35.31 -17.64 -4.78
CA GLY A 679 -33.89 -17.54 -5.15
C GLY A 679 -33.37 -18.83 -5.76
N HIS A 680 -32.05 -18.93 -5.84
CA HIS A 680 -31.33 -20.08 -6.36
C HIS A 680 -30.04 -20.30 -5.58
N ALA A 681 -29.53 -21.54 -5.60
CA ALA A 681 -28.22 -21.84 -5.03
C ALA A 681 -27.14 -21.75 -6.11
N PHE A 682 -25.89 -21.52 -5.70
CA PHE A 682 -24.76 -21.63 -6.59
C PHE A 682 -24.47 -23.10 -6.88
N LEU A 683 -24.99 -23.60 -8.00
CA LEU A 683 -24.86 -24.98 -8.42
C LEU A 683 -24.12 -25.09 -9.75
N VAL A 684 -23.24 -26.09 -9.85
CA VAL A 684 -22.44 -26.33 -11.05
C VAL A 684 -22.49 -27.83 -11.38
N PRO A 685 -22.91 -28.22 -12.58
CA PRO A 685 -22.94 -29.62 -12.96
C PRO A 685 -21.59 -30.32 -12.71
N GLU A 686 -21.62 -31.54 -12.19
CA GLU A 686 -20.49 -32.42 -11.85
C GLU A 686 -19.57 -31.89 -10.75
N LYS A 687 -19.40 -30.57 -10.61
CA LYS A 687 -18.45 -29.97 -9.66
C LYS A 687 -19.09 -29.55 -8.33
N HIS A 688 -20.34 -29.08 -8.36
CA HIS A 688 -21.10 -28.64 -7.20
C HIS A 688 -22.60 -28.77 -7.47
N PRO A 689 -23.12 -30.01 -7.58
CA PRO A 689 -24.48 -30.26 -8.03
C PRO A 689 -25.56 -30.07 -6.97
N GLU A 690 -25.19 -29.96 -5.70
CA GLU A 690 -26.09 -29.78 -4.58
C GLU A 690 -25.59 -28.77 -3.54
N GLN A 691 -26.55 -28.08 -2.90
CA GLN A 691 -26.32 -27.16 -1.81
C GLN A 691 -27.35 -27.36 -0.72
N GLN A 692 -26.91 -27.54 0.52
CA GLN A 692 -27.77 -27.61 1.70
C GLN A 692 -27.57 -26.37 2.57
N VAL A 693 -28.69 -25.83 3.06
CA VAL A 693 -28.73 -24.63 3.88
C VAL A 693 -29.57 -24.91 5.12
N ASP A 694 -28.93 -24.95 6.26
CA ASP A 694 -29.64 -25.06 7.56
C ASP A 694 -30.10 -23.67 8.00
N VAL A 695 -31.38 -23.55 8.38
CA VAL A 695 -31.98 -22.29 8.81
C VAL A 695 -32.30 -22.34 10.30
N PHE A 696 -31.83 -21.32 11.01
CA PHE A 696 -31.96 -21.18 12.46
C PHE A 696 -32.75 -19.92 12.83
N LEU A 697 -33.48 -20.00 13.93
CA LEU A 697 -34.03 -18.87 14.65
C LEU A 697 -33.33 -18.80 16.01
N GLY A 698 -32.45 -17.83 16.22
CA GLY A 698 -31.49 -17.89 17.32
C GLY A 698 -30.63 -19.17 17.22
N ASP A 699 -30.58 -19.96 18.30
CA ASP A 699 -29.84 -21.22 18.33
C ASP A 699 -30.68 -22.42 17.87
N ARG A 700 -31.99 -22.24 17.62
CA ARG A 700 -32.91 -23.30 17.25
C ARG A 700 -32.97 -23.49 15.74
N LYS A 701 -32.63 -24.69 15.25
CA LYS A 701 -32.86 -25.05 13.84
C LYS A 701 -34.35 -25.14 13.56
N ILE A 702 -34.84 -24.36 12.63
CA ILE A 702 -36.27 -24.31 12.22
C ILE A 702 -36.52 -25.01 10.91
N GLY A 703 -35.51 -25.26 10.09
CA GLY A 703 -35.67 -25.96 8.83
C GLY A 703 -34.35 -26.13 8.08
N GLN A 704 -34.45 -26.73 6.91
CA GLN A 704 -33.36 -26.94 5.98
C GLN A 704 -33.87 -26.70 4.55
N LEU A 705 -33.07 -26.05 3.75
CA LEU A 705 -33.31 -25.85 2.31
C LEU A 705 -32.34 -26.74 1.54
N ASP A 706 -32.89 -27.54 0.65
CA ASP A 706 -32.11 -28.42 -0.23
C ASP A 706 -32.29 -27.92 -1.68
N TYR A 707 -31.17 -27.69 -2.35
CA TYR A 707 -31.09 -27.34 -3.75
C TYR A 707 -30.29 -28.41 -4.48
N ARG A 708 -30.80 -28.91 -5.61
CA ARG A 708 -30.16 -29.98 -6.41
C ARG A 708 -30.41 -29.81 -7.91
N LEU A 709 -29.38 -30.04 -8.69
CA LEU A 709 -29.53 -30.17 -10.12
C LEU A 709 -30.17 -31.52 -10.52
N PRO A 710 -31.00 -31.59 -11.56
CA PRO A 710 -31.39 -30.49 -12.44
C PRO A 710 -32.57 -29.65 -11.93
N ASN A 711 -33.23 -30.04 -10.83
CA ASN A 711 -34.52 -29.50 -10.40
C ASN A 711 -34.45 -28.02 -10.00
N ASP A 712 -33.32 -27.60 -9.39
CA ASP A 712 -33.09 -26.23 -8.91
C ASP A 712 -32.09 -25.45 -9.78
N ALA A 713 -32.08 -25.76 -11.10
CA ALA A 713 -31.25 -25.03 -12.08
C ALA A 713 -31.71 -23.58 -12.28
N ASN A 714 -32.96 -23.29 -11.99
CA ASN A 714 -33.56 -21.95 -12.09
C ASN A 714 -34.03 -21.49 -10.71
N PRO A 715 -34.23 -20.17 -10.50
CA PRO A 715 -34.80 -19.66 -9.28
C PRO A 715 -36.11 -20.37 -8.89
N SER A 716 -36.19 -20.76 -7.62
CA SER A 716 -37.34 -21.48 -7.08
C SER A 716 -37.78 -20.83 -5.77
N ILE A 717 -39.04 -21.08 -5.39
CA ILE A 717 -39.59 -20.66 -4.09
C ILE A 717 -39.50 -21.84 -3.14
N LYS A 718 -38.78 -21.65 -2.05
CA LYS A 718 -38.74 -22.59 -0.94
C LYS A 718 -39.48 -22.00 0.25
N SER A 719 -40.10 -22.88 1.08
CA SER A 719 -40.78 -22.41 2.28
C SER A 719 -40.29 -23.11 3.55
N ILE A 720 -40.33 -22.39 4.66
CA ILE A 720 -40.03 -22.88 5.99
C ILE A 720 -41.13 -22.41 6.93
N THR A 721 -41.67 -23.35 7.73
CA THR A 721 -42.62 -23.02 8.80
C THR A 721 -41.87 -22.62 10.05
N ILE A 722 -42.19 -21.46 10.60
CA ILE A 722 -41.69 -20.97 11.89
C ILE A 722 -42.80 -21.16 12.91
N PRO A 723 -42.68 -22.13 13.81
CA PRO A 723 -43.70 -22.38 14.85
C PRO A 723 -43.89 -21.16 15.74
N ARG A 724 -45.11 -20.77 16.03
CA ARG A 724 -45.44 -19.63 16.91
C ARG A 724 -44.72 -19.71 18.24
N ASP A 725 -44.64 -20.91 18.83
CA ASP A 725 -43.96 -21.11 20.11
C ASP A 725 -42.46 -20.82 20.08
N SER A 726 -41.84 -20.90 18.90
CA SER A 726 -40.42 -20.52 18.71
C SER A 726 -40.18 -19.02 18.66
N LEU A 727 -41.25 -18.22 18.54
CA LEU A 727 -41.18 -16.76 18.53
C LEU A 727 -41.32 -16.16 19.95
N ILE A 728 -41.72 -17.00 20.93
CA ILE A 728 -41.97 -16.53 22.30
C ILE A 728 -40.64 -16.53 23.07
N HIS A 729 -40.19 -15.35 23.45
CA HIS A 729 -39.01 -15.19 24.30
C HIS A 729 -39.26 -15.68 25.75
N SER A 730 -38.17 -15.86 26.50
CA SER A 730 -38.21 -16.22 27.95
C SER A 730 -39.06 -15.25 28.80
N THR A 731 -39.35 -14.06 28.26
CA THR A 731 -40.24 -13.03 28.86
C THR A 731 -41.73 -13.30 28.60
N GLY A 732 -42.09 -14.33 27.84
CA GLY A 732 -43.46 -14.63 27.42
C GLY A 732 -44.01 -13.70 26.31
N LYS A 733 -43.19 -12.83 25.75
CA LYS A 733 -43.58 -11.89 24.67
C LYS A 733 -42.97 -12.30 23.35
N ILE A 734 -43.67 -12.03 22.28
CA ILE A 734 -43.15 -12.14 20.91
C ILE A 734 -42.51 -10.77 20.57
N GLU A 735 -41.21 -10.80 20.21
CA GLU A 735 -40.53 -9.61 19.75
C GLU A 735 -41.02 -9.22 18.33
N PRO A 736 -41.04 -7.92 17.98
CA PRO A 736 -41.52 -7.47 16.69
C PRO A 736 -40.63 -7.85 15.52
N TRP A 737 -39.56 -8.59 15.76
CA TRP A 737 -38.54 -8.99 14.78
C TRP A 737 -38.05 -10.42 15.02
N ILE A 738 -37.48 -11.03 13.98
CA ILE A 738 -36.79 -12.32 14.05
C ILE A 738 -35.42 -12.22 13.34
N LEU A 739 -34.43 -12.82 13.93
CA LEU A 739 -33.12 -13.04 13.33
C LEU A 739 -33.03 -14.46 12.78
N LEU A 740 -32.98 -14.56 11.46
CA LEU A 740 -32.76 -15.82 10.77
C LEU A 740 -31.29 -15.99 10.44
N THR A 741 -30.74 -17.16 10.77
CA THR A 741 -29.36 -17.52 10.47
C THR A 741 -29.35 -18.67 9.48
N PHE A 742 -28.71 -18.47 8.32
CA PHE A 742 -28.47 -19.49 7.30
C PHE A 742 -27.06 -20.02 7.45
N ARG A 743 -26.91 -21.34 7.62
CA ARG A 743 -25.60 -22.01 7.66
C ARG A 743 -25.43 -22.89 6.46
N PHE A 744 -24.35 -22.65 5.72
CA PHE A 744 -24.06 -23.36 4.47
C PHE A 744 -23.09 -24.51 4.72
N LYS A 745 -23.45 -25.73 4.31
CA LYS A 745 -22.61 -26.92 4.50
C LYS A 745 -21.40 -26.93 3.59
N THR A 746 -21.56 -26.36 2.38
CA THR A 746 -20.49 -26.25 1.40
C THR A 746 -20.47 -24.83 0.82
N ILE A 747 -19.29 -24.27 0.72
CA ILE A 747 -19.07 -22.95 0.09
C ILE A 747 -18.00 -23.10 -0.97
N LYS A 748 -18.27 -22.57 -2.16
CA LYS A 748 -17.34 -22.58 -3.30
C LYS A 748 -17.33 -21.23 -3.96
N SER A 749 -16.16 -20.83 -4.50
CA SER A 749 -16.10 -19.67 -5.38
C SER A 749 -16.18 -20.10 -6.86
N PRO A 750 -16.68 -19.24 -7.75
CA PRO A 750 -16.57 -19.44 -9.18
C PRO A 750 -15.12 -19.67 -9.65
N ALA A 751 -14.15 -19.02 -8.97
CA ALA A 751 -12.73 -19.22 -9.24
C ALA A 751 -12.24 -20.62 -8.83
N ASP A 752 -12.66 -21.15 -7.67
CA ASP A 752 -12.30 -22.52 -7.22
C ASP A 752 -12.79 -23.59 -8.21
N LEU A 753 -13.91 -23.32 -8.89
CA LEU A 753 -14.50 -24.24 -9.86
C LEU A 753 -14.04 -23.98 -11.29
N GLY A 754 -13.19 -22.95 -11.51
CA GLY A 754 -12.67 -22.60 -12.84
C GLY A 754 -13.70 -22.02 -13.79
N ILE A 755 -14.75 -21.36 -13.27
CA ILE A 755 -15.85 -20.76 -14.04
C ILE A 755 -15.53 -19.31 -14.40
N SER A 756 -14.99 -18.55 -13.46
CA SER A 756 -14.62 -17.14 -13.63
C SER A 756 -13.49 -16.77 -12.68
N THR A 757 -13.12 -15.48 -12.67
CA THR A 757 -12.11 -14.93 -11.73
C THR A 757 -12.72 -14.49 -10.39
N ASP A 758 -14.02 -14.67 -10.18
CA ASP A 758 -14.70 -14.29 -8.93
C ASP A 758 -14.28 -15.23 -7.80
N SER A 759 -13.61 -14.68 -6.79
CA SER A 759 -13.11 -15.42 -5.63
C SER A 759 -14.09 -15.43 -4.45
N ARG A 760 -15.24 -14.75 -4.53
CA ARG A 760 -16.25 -14.76 -3.47
C ARG A 760 -16.76 -16.18 -3.26
N LYS A 761 -16.78 -16.62 -2.02
CA LYS A 761 -17.36 -17.93 -1.63
C LYS A 761 -18.86 -17.79 -1.45
N ILE A 762 -19.60 -18.03 -2.51
CA ILE A 762 -21.06 -17.84 -2.60
C ILE A 762 -21.81 -19.17 -2.45
N SER A 763 -23.05 -19.10 -1.95
CA SER A 763 -23.89 -20.29 -1.73
C SER A 763 -25.35 -20.09 -2.14
N LEU A 764 -26.05 -19.12 -1.55
CA LEU A 764 -27.47 -18.86 -1.77
C LEU A 764 -27.66 -17.45 -2.33
N GLY A 765 -28.29 -17.37 -3.48
CA GLY A 765 -28.71 -16.12 -4.10
C GLY A 765 -30.20 -15.90 -3.87
N LEU A 766 -30.57 -14.84 -3.17
CA LEU A 766 -31.96 -14.49 -2.89
C LEU A 766 -32.45 -13.35 -3.77
N THR A 767 -33.64 -13.51 -4.33
CA THR A 767 -34.37 -12.50 -5.08
C THR A 767 -35.46 -11.83 -4.24
N SER A 768 -36.15 -12.60 -3.39
CA SER A 768 -37.14 -12.08 -2.46
C SER A 768 -37.27 -12.95 -1.19
N LEU A 769 -37.73 -12.31 -0.13
CA LEU A 769 -38.12 -12.93 1.13
C LEU A 769 -39.48 -12.40 1.52
N SER A 770 -40.37 -13.29 2.01
CA SER A 770 -41.67 -12.86 2.55
C SER A 770 -42.09 -13.74 3.73
N LEU A 771 -42.78 -13.13 4.67
CA LEU A 771 -43.27 -13.75 5.89
C LEU A 771 -44.80 -13.63 5.92
N HIS A 772 -45.49 -14.78 5.99
CA HIS A 772 -46.94 -14.87 5.99
C HIS A 772 -47.43 -15.62 7.23
N GLU A 773 -48.58 -15.25 7.78
CA GLU A 773 -49.24 -16.01 8.83
C GLU A 773 -50.04 -17.17 8.21
N LYS A 774 -49.78 -18.39 8.66
CA LYS A 774 -50.57 -19.55 8.22
C LYS A 774 -52.01 -19.42 8.66
N PRO A 775 -53.03 -19.68 7.78
CA PRO A 775 -54.41 -19.73 8.21
C PRO A 775 -54.57 -20.74 9.36
N LEU A 776 -55.25 -20.36 10.42
CA LEU A 776 -55.62 -21.28 11.49
C LEU A 776 -56.49 -22.38 10.88
N THR A 777 -55.98 -23.58 10.77
CA THR A 777 -56.81 -24.77 10.44
C THR A 777 -57.78 -24.95 11.58
N VAL A 778 -59.03 -24.56 11.38
CA VAL A 778 -60.11 -24.91 12.28
C VAL A 778 -60.27 -26.44 12.17
N PRO A 779 -60.15 -27.22 13.25
CA PRO A 779 -60.44 -28.63 13.17
C PRO A 779 -61.92 -28.79 12.82
N THR A 780 -62.20 -29.28 11.63
CA THR A 780 -63.54 -29.79 11.31
C THR A 780 -63.86 -30.90 12.28
N LYS A 781 -64.82 -30.64 13.18
CA LYS A 781 -65.42 -31.63 14.09
C LYS A 781 -66.13 -32.70 13.27
#